data_b7f052d7479b30a39d0dd0fab5a654c7
#
_entry.id   b7f052d7479b30a39d0dd0fab5a654c7
#
_cell.length_a   1.000
_cell.length_b   1.000
_cell.length_c   1.000
_cell.angle_alpha   90.00
_cell.angle_beta   90.00
_cell.angle_gamma   90.00
#
_symmetry.space_group_name_H-M   'P 1'
#
loop_
_entity.id
_entity.type
_entity.pdbx_description
1 polymer ?
#
loop_
_entity_poly.entity_id
_entity_poly.type
_entity_poly.pdbx_seq_one_letter_code
_entity_poly.pdbx_strand_id
1 'polypeptide(L)'
;MQCVFSNDLNTLVETVARVLSSPSEVSPLTPDWIIVPNQDTGRWLQIQLTDRLGSLSNTQMTTLTDFILDVSGTRPNEQLDSDLYWSIATLWREQNPELQEADYLQQVTRLFQLFQRYLIERPDWLLHWDQHRSSAAQMVWQAKLWQQIRPLLPDAPYASMIHAITEPASERLAAVGRVIVFNPDRLSSLALEALEAWTHNTPCFLCLQSPSPSPWFTQGSLELPETHPVLADLCREKAKVLSTLGDRDVIEGFVHIQPTHGLSQLKQALFDNQHRPIAMDSSVALVAATSPTQEVIRLKHWITHWFNEHPSRSLRDLHIVTPNPALYGPIVQRVFHHSDLLEHLSTAPDPLIIQPLEVISIQLLSDMAKSGFKAGLLFAFLCEPSVKASLKLTDHHLRQIQRWLIQSGARRGLSGYRHTLIAAKQRLLKGLMADPDDHWSSDSTPTEAIEQTYALDRLIAALTSVESILTAPSELPLREAVHLIERAIQRLTLGQVVNLNLAPLIEQWTNHTVSLGAVFGWLALKQSVGLSRPLALNDQLSVTAPQTIRSITTPAVAILGANHDSFPPDNPIHLWDLIAHMPQPGDLIESDKERQVLADIIMNTEDALWISWIGRHPILQSQELPGPGVVTLVDCFQHSTNNPVTELPMGLGLHPHAIEVSPHQSSEPAIRHHWTASDFLDTASQPARAFLEHKGIRLQPPDHPDLNLEPLTIDALNQFKIRDALVSQSLTRSDIQTVIQQHPELPDEIDFADALRSIAPSVVIEALDFDAQWIDPTILSIDDFTISIDQLQTVETPRIVVGDSVDSIRGLQVLLEGLLLYATTPTDESMRLVTFKNRVIPFGPIDSTTATDLLASWLHHIADHHSPCPLISPLAMKTAKHLNKDPNAMEWIQWNDQALRFKPEYQRVWMHDSDISHKHHALVMELVVPLVNYLGRSRAAL
;
A
#
# COMPACT_ATOMS: atom_id res chain seq x y z
N MET A 1 36.51 3.97 -31.96
CA MET A 1 35.89 4.20 -30.62
C MET A 1 36.94 3.94 -29.55
N GLN A 2 37.12 4.82 -28.57
CA GLN A 2 38.01 4.60 -27.43
C GLN A 2 37.19 4.17 -26.23
N CYS A 3 37.54 3.05 -25.61
CA CYS A 3 36.86 2.52 -24.42
C CYS A 3 37.70 2.80 -23.17
N VAL A 4 37.07 3.33 -22.10
CA VAL A 4 37.70 3.61 -20.81
C VAL A 4 36.93 2.89 -19.72
N PHE A 5 37.61 2.04 -18.95
CA PHE A 5 37.02 1.33 -17.83
C PHE A 5 37.58 1.82 -16.52
N SER A 6 36.70 1.97 -15.52
CA SER A 6 37.09 2.29 -14.15
C SER A 6 36.09 1.70 -13.16
N ASN A 7 36.54 1.36 -11.97
CA ASN A 7 35.67 0.99 -10.85
C ASN A 7 35.09 2.24 -10.14
N ASP A 8 35.60 3.42 -10.43
CA ASP A 8 35.22 4.68 -9.81
C ASP A 8 34.60 5.65 -10.84
N LEU A 9 33.38 6.13 -10.59
CA LEU A 9 32.69 7.11 -11.44
C LEU A 9 33.42 8.45 -11.51
N ASN A 10 34.06 8.90 -10.43
CA ASN A 10 34.79 10.17 -10.41
C ASN A 10 35.94 10.15 -11.42
N THR A 11 36.64 9.03 -11.56
CA THR A 11 37.68 8.82 -12.57
C THR A 11 37.12 8.89 -13.99
N LEU A 12 35.91 8.35 -14.21
CA LEU A 12 35.23 8.47 -15.50
C LEU A 12 34.83 9.93 -15.78
N VAL A 13 34.35 10.67 -14.78
CA VAL A 13 34.04 12.11 -14.90
C VAL A 13 35.30 12.92 -15.25
N GLU A 14 36.43 12.63 -14.60
CA GLU A 14 37.71 13.27 -14.94
C GLU A 14 38.14 12.98 -16.38
N THR A 15 37.90 11.76 -16.86
CA THR A 15 38.17 11.40 -18.23
C THR A 15 37.29 12.19 -19.19
N VAL A 16 35.99 12.32 -18.91
CA VAL A 16 35.08 13.17 -19.71
C VAL A 16 35.53 14.63 -19.70
N ALA A 17 35.90 15.16 -18.52
CA ALA A 17 36.40 16.53 -18.40
C ALA A 17 37.70 16.76 -19.25
N ARG A 18 38.59 15.78 -19.23
CA ARG A 18 39.82 15.80 -20.04
C ARG A 18 39.54 15.77 -21.54
N VAL A 19 38.60 14.92 -21.98
CA VAL A 19 38.15 14.86 -23.38
C VAL A 19 37.55 16.19 -23.81
N LEU A 20 36.67 16.78 -23.01
CA LEU A 20 36.05 18.08 -23.32
C LEU A 20 37.06 19.23 -23.32
N SER A 21 38.12 19.18 -22.50
CA SER A 21 39.18 20.20 -22.46
C SER A 21 40.16 20.10 -23.63
N SER A 22 40.22 18.95 -24.33
CA SER A 22 41.13 18.77 -25.46
C SER A 22 40.60 19.51 -26.69
N PRO A 23 41.49 20.07 -27.54
CA PRO A 23 41.06 20.74 -28.77
C PRO A 23 40.23 19.79 -29.62
N SER A 24 39.10 20.26 -30.13
CA SER A 24 38.30 19.52 -31.11
C SER A 24 38.81 19.81 -32.50
N GLU A 25 38.88 18.79 -33.35
CA GLU A 25 39.18 18.94 -34.78
C GLU A 25 37.99 19.54 -35.55
N VAL A 26 36.79 19.58 -34.90
CA VAL A 26 35.55 20.12 -35.43
C VAL A 26 35.37 21.57 -35.01
N SER A 27 34.52 22.30 -35.70
CA SER A 27 34.20 23.70 -35.35
C SER A 27 33.79 23.86 -33.86
N PRO A 28 34.28 24.87 -33.14
CA PRO A 28 33.88 25.12 -31.75
C PRO A 28 32.37 25.38 -31.54
N LEU A 29 31.64 25.63 -32.61
CA LEU A 29 30.18 25.85 -32.58
C LEU A 29 29.39 24.55 -32.75
N THR A 30 30.05 23.44 -33.09
CA THR A 30 29.39 22.12 -33.17
C THR A 30 29.33 21.50 -31.77
N PRO A 31 28.12 21.16 -31.27
CA PRO A 31 27.97 20.67 -29.92
C PRO A 31 28.56 19.25 -29.71
N ASP A 32 29.22 19.06 -28.59
CA ASP A 32 29.57 17.73 -28.10
C ASP A 32 28.35 17.04 -27.49
N TRP A 33 28.16 15.79 -27.76
CA TRP A 33 27.06 15.03 -27.24
C TRP A 33 27.49 14.07 -26.11
N ILE A 34 26.87 14.22 -24.96
CA ILE A 34 27.11 13.34 -23.80
C ILE A 34 25.88 12.47 -23.62
N ILE A 35 26.07 11.19 -23.84
CA ILE A 35 25.02 10.17 -23.69
C ILE A 35 25.08 9.63 -22.29
N VAL A 36 23.97 9.74 -21.57
CA VAL A 36 23.82 9.34 -20.16
C VAL A 36 22.71 8.30 -19.99
N PRO A 37 22.75 7.45 -18.92
CA PRO A 37 21.72 6.44 -18.71
C PRO A 37 20.34 7.04 -18.44
N ASN A 38 20.27 8.18 -17.74
CA ASN A 38 19.03 8.90 -17.45
C ASN A 38 19.30 10.40 -17.26
N GLN A 39 18.23 11.20 -17.21
CA GLN A 39 18.32 12.66 -17.08
C GLN A 39 18.92 13.12 -15.74
N ASP A 40 18.71 12.36 -14.66
CA ASP A 40 19.23 12.71 -13.33
C ASP A 40 20.74 12.53 -13.26
N THR A 41 21.26 11.45 -13.84
CA THR A 41 22.70 11.27 -14.04
C THR A 41 23.27 12.39 -14.92
N GLY A 42 22.53 12.82 -15.96
CA GLY A 42 22.92 13.95 -16.80
C GLY A 42 23.09 15.25 -16.02
N ARG A 43 22.13 15.59 -15.16
CA ARG A 43 22.20 16.78 -14.28
C ARG A 43 23.34 16.70 -13.27
N TRP A 44 23.50 15.54 -12.63
CA TRP A 44 24.63 15.31 -11.72
C TRP A 44 25.96 15.47 -12.44
N LEU A 45 26.12 14.84 -13.60
CA LEU A 45 27.34 14.92 -14.42
C LEU A 45 27.61 16.37 -14.87
N GLN A 46 26.58 17.12 -15.24
CA GLN A 46 26.70 18.54 -15.59
C GLN A 46 27.28 19.36 -14.44
N ILE A 47 26.81 19.16 -13.21
CA ILE A 47 27.36 19.82 -12.02
C ILE A 47 28.82 19.42 -11.82
N GLN A 48 29.11 18.13 -11.86
CA GLN A 48 30.46 17.59 -11.68
C GLN A 48 31.47 18.10 -12.72
N LEU A 49 31.05 18.23 -13.98
CA LEU A 49 31.87 18.79 -15.04
C LEU A 49 32.03 20.30 -14.89
N THR A 50 30.99 21.02 -14.50
CA THR A 50 31.06 22.46 -14.27
C THR A 50 32.03 22.81 -13.14
N ASP A 51 32.01 22.04 -12.04
CA ASP A 51 32.92 22.21 -10.92
C ASP A 51 34.41 22.01 -11.31
N ARG A 52 34.67 21.06 -12.24
CA ARG A 52 36.04 20.76 -12.69
C ARG A 52 36.54 21.69 -13.79
N LEU A 53 35.65 22.11 -14.70
CA LEU A 53 36.00 22.92 -15.87
C LEU A 53 35.80 24.43 -15.66
N GLY A 54 35.11 24.81 -14.57
CA GLY A 54 34.69 26.18 -14.30
C GLY A 54 33.46 26.63 -15.08
N SER A 55 33.26 26.09 -16.28
CA SER A 55 32.06 26.30 -17.08
C SER A 55 31.86 25.15 -18.08
N LEU A 56 30.61 24.81 -18.36
CA LEU A 56 30.26 23.83 -19.38
C LEU A 56 29.38 24.51 -20.43
N SER A 57 29.84 24.55 -21.66
CA SER A 57 29.15 25.20 -22.77
C SER A 57 29.20 24.34 -24.02
N ASN A 58 28.23 24.53 -24.93
CA ASN A 58 28.13 23.83 -26.19
C ASN A 58 28.12 22.29 -26.09
N THR A 59 27.48 21.76 -25.03
CA THR A 59 27.26 20.33 -24.83
C THR A 59 25.77 20.01 -24.79
N GLN A 60 25.40 18.88 -25.36
CA GLN A 60 24.04 18.34 -25.30
C GLN A 60 24.05 17.01 -24.54
N MET A 61 23.10 16.83 -23.60
CA MET A 61 22.97 15.60 -22.86
C MET A 61 21.66 14.88 -23.24
N THR A 62 21.75 13.61 -23.53
CA THR A 62 20.62 12.78 -23.97
C THR A 62 20.84 11.31 -23.60
N THR A 63 19.78 10.50 -23.71
CA THR A 63 19.90 9.03 -23.57
C THR A 63 20.40 8.40 -24.89
N LEU A 64 20.91 7.16 -24.79
CA LEU A 64 21.40 6.44 -25.97
C LEU A 64 20.27 6.21 -27.00
N THR A 65 19.10 5.85 -26.53
CA THR A 65 17.92 5.65 -27.37
C THR A 65 17.51 6.94 -28.09
N ASP A 66 17.39 8.04 -27.36
CA ASP A 66 17.01 9.33 -27.94
C ASP A 66 18.06 9.81 -28.97
N PHE A 67 19.36 9.62 -28.67
CA PHE A 67 20.44 9.97 -29.57
C PHE A 67 20.37 9.19 -30.89
N ILE A 68 20.20 7.84 -30.80
CA ILE A 68 20.05 7.00 -32.00
C ILE A 68 18.85 7.45 -32.83
N LEU A 69 17.73 7.73 -32.18
CA LEU A 69 16.51 8.20 -32.86
C LEU A 69 16.68 9.59 -33.49
N ASP A 70 17.39 10.51 -32.83
CA ASP A 70 17.69 11.84 -33.35
C ASP A 70 18.58 11.75 -34.59
N VAL A 71 19.66 10.96 -34.53
CA VAL A 71 20.58 10.76 -35.68
C VAL A 71 19.89 10.02 -36.82
N SER A 72 19.05 9.03 -36.51
CA SER A 72 18.29 8.30 -37.52
C SER A 72 17.17 9.13 -38.16
N GLY A 73 16.71 10.17 -37.48
CA GLY A 73 15.56 10.96 -37.97
C GLY A 73 14.22 10.28 -37.78
N THR A 74 14.21 9.20 -37.04
CA THR A 74 13.02 8.37 -36.76
C THR A 74 12.64 8.48 -35.26
N ARG A 75 12.14 9.64 -34.86
CA ARG A 75 11.54 9.69 -33.50
C ARG A 75 10.29 8.81 -33.49
N PRO A 76 10.09 7.93 -32.46
CA PRO A 76 8.81 7.30 -32.24
C PRO A 76 7.77 8.40 -32.17
N ASN A 77 6.85 8.36 -33.12
CA ASN A 77 5.72 9.27 -33.14
C ASN A 77 4.68 8.71 -32.19
N GLU A 78 4.07 9.54 -31.37
CA GLU A 78 2.92 9.15 -30.52
C GLU A 78 1.82 8.46 -31.36
N GLN A 79 1.74 8.77 -32.66
CA GLN A 79 0.87 8.13 -33.63
C GLN A 79 1.24 6.66 -33.82
N LEU A 80 2.53 6.33 -33.93
CA LEU A 80 2.98 4.94 -34.08
C LEU A 80 2.62 4.09 -32.88
N ASP A 81 2.81 4.60 -31.67
CA ASP A 81 2.43 3.92 -30.43
C ASP A 81 0.92 3.70 -30.37
N SER A 82 0.14 4.69 -30.79
CA SER A 82 -1.31 4.58 -30.88
C SER A 82 -1.73 3.50 -31.90
N ASP A 83 -1.16 3.55 -33.10
CA ASP A 83 -1.48 2.60 -34.16
C ASP A 83 -1.07 1.18 -33.81
N LEU A 84 0.08 1.00 -33.17
CA LEU A 84 0.54 -0.29 -32.66
C LEU A 84 -0.42 -0.85 -31.59
N TYR A 85 -0.80 -0.02 -30.61
CA TYR A 85 -1.72 -0.44 -29.55
C TYR A 85 -3.06 -0.88 -30.10
N TRP A 86 -3.68 -0.05 -30.97
CA TRP A 86 -5.01 -0.36 -31.50
C TRP A 86 -4.99 -1.53 -32.47
N SER A 87 -3.91 -1.70 -33.26
CA SER A 87 -3.73 -2.89 -34.09
C SER A 87 -3.71 -4.17 -33.25
N ILE A 88 -2.91 -4.16 -32.17
CA ILE A 88 -2.82 -5.30 -31.24
C ILE A 88 -4.19 -5.54 -30.59
N ALA A 89 -4.84 -4.51 -30.04
CA ALA A 89 -6.10 -4.63 -29.35
C ALA A 89 -7.19 -5.23 -30.26
N THR A 90 -7.32 -4.71 -31.49
CA THR A 90 -8.34 -5.20 -32.42
C THR A 90 -8.07 -6.64 -32.85
N LEU A 91 -6.86 -6.94 -33.34
CA LEU A 91 -6.50 -8.28 -33.82
C LEU A 91 -6.54 -9.33 -32.69
N TRP A 92 -6.11 -8.96 -31.48
CA TRP A 92 -6.10 -9.89 -30.33
C TRP A 92 -7.51 -10.23 -29.86
N ARG A 93 -8.46 -9.28 -29.89
CA ARG A 93 -9.87 -9.51 -29.58
C ARG A 93 -10.53 -10.42 -30.63
N GLU A 94 -10.25 -10.18 -31.92
CA GLU A 94 -10.78 -11.03 -33.00
C GLU A 94 -10.29 -12.48 -32.92
N GLN A 95 -9.04 -12.69 -32.49
CA GLN A 95 -8.46 -14.02 -32.33
C GLN A 95 -8.90 -14.74 -31.05
N ASN A 96 -9.30 -14.00 -30.01
CA ASN A 96 -9.61 -14.52 -28.69
C ASN A 96 -10.91 -13.90 -28.15
N PRO A 97 -12.06 -14.12 -28.79
CA PRO A 97 -13.33 -13.49 -28.41
C PRO A 97 -13.86 -13.94 -27.05
N GLU A 98 -13.45 -15.11 -26.55
CA GLU A 98 -13.88 -15.69 -25.28
C GLU A 98 -13.10 -15.16 -24.07
N LEU A 99 -12.03 -14.39 -24.27
CA LEU A 99 -11.24 -13.86 -23.16
C LEU A 99 -12.06 -12.90 -22.30
N GLN A 100 -11.98 -13.09 -20.98
CA GLN A 100 -12.48 -12.13 -20.01
C GLN A 100 -11.78 -10.78 -20.18
N GLU A 101 -12.48 -9.68 -19.94
CA GLU A 101 -11.96 -8.33 -20.18
C GLU A 101 -10.64 -8.06 -19.44
N ALA A 102 -10.51 -8.48 -18.19
CA ALA A 102 -9.29 -8.29 -17.42
C ALA A 102 -8.08 -9.01 -18.02
N ASP A 103 -8.24 -10.28 -18.44
CA ASP A 103 -7.18 -11.08 -19.06
C ASP A 103 -6.81 -10.50 -20.42
N TYR A 104 -7.82 -10.12 -21.21
CA TYR A 104 -7.62 -9.48 -22.49
C TYR A 104 -6.75 -8.21 -22.37
N LEU A 105 -7.10 -7.32 -21.44
CA LEU A 105 -6.35 -6.07 -21.23
C LEU A 105 -4.93 -6.31 -20.76
N GLN A 106 -4.72 -7.25 -19.86
CA GLN A 106 -3.40 -7.62 -19.41
C GLN A 106 -2.54 -8.12 -20.56
N GLN A 107 -3.11 -8.96 -21.43
CA GLN A 107 -2.42 -9.51 -22.60
C GLN A 107 -2.13 -8.46 -23.65
N VAL A 108 -3.09 -7.59 -23.99
CA VAL A 108 -2.90 -6.47 -24.94
C VAL A 108 -1.79 -5.53 -24.45
N THR A 109 -1.84 -5.12 -23.19
CA THR A 109 -0.81 -4.27 -22.58
C THR A 109 0.56 -4.91 -22.65
N ARG A 110 0.64 -6.21 -22.36
CA ARG A 110 1.91 -6.96 -22.43
C ARG A 110 2.45 -7.07 -23.84
N LEU A 111 1.61 -7.41 -24.80
CA LEU A 111 2.01 -7.47 -26.22
C LEU A 111 2.49 -6.13 -26.73
N PHE A 112 1.79 -5.06 -26.40
CA PHE A 112 2.19 -3.71 -26.77
C PHE A 112 3.60 -3.39 -26.24
N GLN A 113 3.85 -3.60 -24.94
CA GLN A 113 5.16 -3.39 -24.34
C GLN A 113 6.26 -4.26 -24.99
N LEU A 114 5.96 -5.51 -25.30
CA LEU A 114 6.90 -6.40 -25.98
C LEU A 114 7.24 -5.92 -27.40
N PHE A 115 6.26 -5.55 -28.20
CA PHE A 115 6.52 -5.07 -29.55
C PHE A 115 7.19 -3.70 -29.55
N GLN A 116 6.86 -2.79 -28.62
CA GLN A 116 7.63 -1.55 -28.43
C GLN A 116 9.11 -1.85 -28.11
N ARG A 117 9.35 -2.83 -27.25
CA ARG A 117 10.69 -3.27 -26.91
C ARG A 117 11.42 -3.86 -28.13
N TYR A 118 10.75 -4.70 -28.93
CA TYR A 118 11.34 -5.24 -30.17
C TYR A 118 11.64 -4.16 -31.22
N LEU A 119 10.82 -3.11 -31.31
CA LEU A 119 11.09 -1.98 -32.21
C LEU A 119 12.41 -1.27 -31.86
N ILE A 120 12.79 -1.24 -30.59
CA ILE A 120 14.00 -0.55 -30.13
C ILE A 120 15.20 -1.51 -30.01
N GLU A 121 15.01 -2.68 -29.38
CA GLU A 121 16.12 -3.57 -29.02
C GLU A 121 16.41 -4.61 -30.13
N ARG A 122 15.37 -5.08 -30.83
CA ARG A 122 15.47 -6.15 -31.83
C ARG A 122 14.69 -5.84 -33.11
N PRO A 123 14.96 -4.69 -33.73
CA PRO A 123 14.35 -4.34 -35.04
C PRO A 123 14.73 -5.33 -36.14
N ASP A 124 15.84 -6.07 -35.96
CA ASP A 124 16.28 -7.16 -36.85
C ASP A 124 15.22 -8.29 -36.90
N TRP A 125 14.60 -8.66 -35.77
CA TRP A 125 13.56 -9.66 -35.76
C TRP A 125 12.33 -9.23 -36.54
N LEU A 126 11.89 -8.00 -36.34
CA LEU A 126 10.72 -7.45 -37.04
C LEU A 126 10.93 -7.40 -38.55
N LEU A 127 12.16 -7.03 -39.01
CA LEU A 127 12.53 -7.04 -40.43
C LEU A 127 12.51 -8.47 -40.99
N HIS A 128 13.07 -9.44 -40.26
CA HIS A 128 13.02 -10.85 -40.67
C HIS A 128 11.60 -11.40 -40.74
N TRP A 129 10.71 -11.01 -39.80
CA TRP A 129 9.30 -11.43 -39.80
C TRP A 129 8.53 -10.84 -40.99
N ASP A 130 8.81 -9.62 -41.39
CA ASP A 130 8.26 -9.00 -42.61
C ASP A 130 8.64 -9.78 -43.89
N GLN A 131 9.85 -10.30 -43.92
CA GLN A 131 10.35 -11.10 -45.00
C GLN A 131 9.92 -12.57 -44.93
N HIS A 132 8.95 -12.91 -44.06
CA HIS A 132 8.49 -14.28 -43.80
C HIS A 132 9.59 -15.27 -43.39
N ARG A 133 10.69 -14.78 -42.82
CA ARG A 133 11.82 -15.58 -42.34
C ARG A 133 11.73 -15.72 -40.82
N SER A 134 10.91 -16.64 -40.29
CA SER A 134 10.98 -17.01 -38.91
C SER A 134 11.75 -18.31 -38.75
N SER A 135 12.86 -18.28 -38.02
CA SER A 135 13.75 -19.44 -37.90
C SER A 135 13.51 -20.31 -36.68
N ALA A 136 12.88 -19.80 -35.61
CA ALA A 136 12.67 -20.55 -34.36
C ALA A 136 11.18 -20.84 -34.11
N ALA A 137 10.88 -22.07 -33.72
CA ALA A 137 9.50 -22.50 -33.43
C ALA A 137 8.78 -21.61 -32.40
N GLN A 138 9.53 -21.08 -31.43
CA GLN A 138 9.02 -20.20 -30.38
C GLN A 138 8.58 -18.81 -30.88
N MET A 139 9.12 -18.35 -31.99
CA MET A 139 8.80 -17.04 -32.61
C MET A 139 7.57 -17.06 -33.53
N VAL A 140 7.09 -18.25 -33.92
CA VAL A 140 6.13 -18.38 -35.04
C VAL A 140 4.83 -17.63 -34.82
N TRP A 141 4.28 -17.67 -33.61
CA TRP A 141 3.01 -17.00 -33.33
C TRP A 141 3.14 -15.48 -33.23
N GLN A 142 4.23 -14.97 -32.65
CA GLN A 142 4.47 -13.52 -32.58
C GLN A 142 4.81 -12.96 -33.97
N ALA A 143 5.57 -13.70 -34.75
CA ALA A 143 5.86 -13.34 -36.16
C ALA A 143 4.56 -13.28 -36.98
N LYS A 144 3.63 -14.24 -36.81
CA LYS A 144 2.33 -14.22 -37.48
C LYS A 144 1.48 -13.02 -37.04
N LEU A 145 1.47 -12.73 -35.74
CA LEU A 145 0.75 -11.56 -35.21
C LEU A 145 1.35 -10.28 -35.78
N TRP A 146 2.69 -10.16 -35.81
CA TRP A 146 3.37 -9.01 -36.40
C TRP A 146 3.03 -8.83 -37.89
N GLN A 147 3.01 -9.89 -38.65
CA GLN A 147 2.65 -9.84 -40.10
C GLN A 147 1.21 -9.33 -40.35
N GLN A 148 0.32 -9.53 -39.39
CA GLN A 148 -1.05 -8.97 -39.42
C GLN A 148 -1.11 -7.51 -38.95
N ILE A 149 -0.29 -7.14 -37.97
CA ILE A 149 -0.17 -5.77 -37.47
C ILE A 149 0.49 -4.86 -38.51
N ARG A 150 1.50 -5.35 -39.20
CA ARG A 150 2.38 -4.55 -40.09
C ARG A 150 1.62 -3.76 -41.17
N PRO A 151 0.59 -4.29 -41.88
CA PRO A 151 -0.19 -3.53 -42.87
C PRO A 151 -1.01 -2.39 -42.26
N LEU A 152 -1.26 -2.40 -40.92
CA LEU A 152 -2.02 -1.38 -40.24
C LEU A 152 -1.13 -0.24 -39.71
N LEU A 153 0.17 -0.41 -39.75
CA LEU A 153 1.13 0.60 -39.32
C LEU A 153 1.60 1.44 -40.51
N PRO A 154 1.99 2.72 -40.27
CA PRO A 154 2.63 3.52 -41.30
C PRO A 154 3.96 2.90 -41.77
N ASP A 155 4.58 3.47 -42.83
CA ASP A 155 5.81 2.93 -43.44
C ASP A 155 6.88 2.54 -42.42
N ALA A 156 7.50 1.40 -42.63
CA ALA A 156 8.36 0.62 -41.72
C ALA A 156 9.31 1.45 -40.82
N PRO A 157 8.93 1.83 -39.60
CA PRO A 157 9.75 2.70 -38.76
C PRO A 157 11.07 2.04 -38.34
N TYR A 158 11.11 0.71 -38.19
CA TYR A 158 12.33 -0.03 -37.87
C TYR A 158 13.25 -0.27 -39.04
N ALA A 159 12.75 -0.36 -40.26
CA ALA A 159 13.60 -0.46 -41.45
C ALA A 159 14.38 0.84 -41.67
N SER A 160 13.74 1.98 -41.46
CA SER A 160 14.39 3.28 -41.45
C SER A 160 15.43 3.38 -40.34
N MET A 161 15.14 2.84 -39.13
CA MET A 161 16.05 2.84 -38.02
C MET A 161 17.29 1.97 -38.29
N ILE A 162 17.15 0.75 -38.81
CA ILE A 162 18.27 -0.11 -39.20
C ILE A 162 19.10 0.56 -40.28
N HIS A 163 18.47 1.12 -41.31
CA HIS A 163 19.17 1.81 -42.40
C HIS A 163 19.92 3.05 -41.88
N ALA A 164 19.30 3.82 -40.99
CA ALA A 164 19.93 4.99 -40.39
C ALA A 164 21.07 4.64 -39.43
N ILE A 165 21.06 3.46 -38.80
CA ILE A 165 22.17 2.94 -38.02
C ILE A 165 23.32 2.51 -38.91
N THR A 166 23.03 1.82 -40.01
CA THR A 166 24.05 1.31 -40.94
C THR A 166 24.55 2.38 -41.93
N GLU A 167 23.69 3.31 -42.38
CA GLU A 167 24.02 4.40 -43.30
C GLU A 167 23.49 5.74 -42.74
N PRO A 168 24.12 6.28 -41.68
CA PRO A 168 23.64 7.50 -41.04
C PRO A 168 23.67 8.69 -42.05
N ALA A 169 22.63 9.53 -41.97
CA ALA A 169 22.58 10.76 -42.75
C ALA A 169 23.82 11.62 -42.43
N SER A 170 24.74 11.70 -43.39
CA SER A 170 26.01 12.38 -43.20
C SER A 170 25.87 13.83 -42.73
N GLU A 171 24.77 14.51 -43.12
CA GLU A 171 24.44 15.86 -42.68
C GLU A 171 24.14 15.98 -41.18
N ARG A 172 23.47 14.98 -40.57
CA ARG A 172 23.14 15.02 -39.16
C ARG A 172 24.33 14.68 -38.28
N LEU A 173 25.16 13.73 -38.70
CA LEU A 173 26.42 13.43 -38.02
C LEU A 173 27.43 14.55 -38.13
N ALA A 174 27.44 15.29 -39.23
CA ALA A 174 28.27 16.49 -39.41
C ALA A 174 27.92 17.61 -38.42
N ALA A 175 26.71 17.58 -37.85
CA ALA A 175 26.26 18.49 -36.79
C ALA A 175 26.64 18.00 -35.39
N VAL A 176 27.39 16.90 -35.25
CA VAL A 176 27.85 16.31 -33.96
C VAL A 176 29.34 16.50 -33.84
N GLY A 177 29.81 17.09 -32.74
CA GLY A 177 31.24 17.29 -32.45
C GLY A 177 31.88 15.95 -32.00
N ARG A 178 31.81 15.65 -30.73
CA ARG A 178 32.28 14.39 -30.14
C ARG A 178 31.08 13.66 -29.52
N VAL A 179 31.13 12.34 -29.49
CA VAL A 179 30.14 11.51 -28.80
C VAL A 179 30.80 10.87 -27.60
N ILE A 180 30.29 11.14 -26.41
CA ILE A 180 30.79 10.61 -25.14
C ILE A 180 29.67 9.81 -24.53
N VAL A 181 29.81 8.50 -24.46
CA VAL A 181 28.87 7.59 -23.82
C VAL A 181 29.32 7.36 -22.38
N PHE A 182 28.57 7.90 -21.41
CA PHE A 182 28.91 7.85 -20.00
C PHE A 182 28.09 6.78 -19.27
N ASN A 183 28.72 5.71 -18.84
CA ASN A 183 28.20 4.60 -18.07
C ASN A 183 26.76 4.15 -18.48
N PRO A 184 26.57 3.79 -19.76
CA PRO A 184 25.25 3.40 -20.26
C PRO A 184 24.71 2.18 -19.49
N ASP A 185 23.42 2.18 -19.22
CA ASP A 185 22.71 1.05 -18.64
C ASP A 185 22.39 -0.01 -19.72
N ARG A 186 22.30 0.42 -20.99
CA ARG A 186 21.99 -0.43 -22.14
C ARG A 186 23.02 -0.23 -23.24
N LEU A 187 23.54 -1.31 -23.74
CA LEU A 187 24.41 -1.30 -24.93
C LEU A 187 24.13 -2.58 -25.71
N SER A 188 23.10 -2.55 -26.57
CA SER A 188 22.82 -3.66 -27.48
C SER A 188 23.91 -3.77 -28.54
N SER A 189 24.07 -4.95 -29.14
CA SER A 189 25.00 -5.16 -30.23
C SER A 189 24.76 -4.20 -31.37
N LEU A 190 23.48 -3.92 -31.69
CA LEU A 190 23.08 -2.98 -32.73
C LEU A 190 23.49 -1.53 -32.40
N ALA A 191 23.30 -1.10 -31.16
CA ALA A 191 23.72 0.22 -30.70
C ALA A 191 25.25 0.37 -30.75
N LEU A 192 26.00 -0.69 -30.43
CA LEU A 192 27.44 -0.72 -30.50
C LEU A 192 27.92 -0.65 -31.96
N GLU A 193 27.32 -1.43 -32.87
CA GLU A 193 27.60 -1.37 -34.31
C GLU A 193 27.36 0.02 -34.89
N ALA A 194 26.28 0.69 -34.44
CA ALA A 194 25.98 2.07 -34.85
C ALA A 194 27.05 3.04 -34.36
N LEU A 195 27.43 2.97 -33.11
CA LEU A 195 28.49 3.81 -32.55
C LEU A 195 29.82 3.60 -33.27
N GLU A 196 30.16 2.36 -33.63
CA GLU A 196 31.37 2.04 -34.38
C GLU A 196 31.32 2.59 -35.80
N ALA A 197 30.23 2.38 -36.51
CA ALA A 197 30.07 2.93 -37.84
C ALA A 197 30.24 4.46 -37.88
N TRP A 198 29.77 5.15 -36.83
CA TRP A 198 29.88 6.61 -36.73
C TRP A 198 31.26 7.09 -36.35
N THR A 199 32.10 6.27 -35.72
CA THR A 199 33.46 6.65 -35.32
C THR A 199 34.36 6.96 -36.53
N HIS A 200 34.01 6.54 -37.74
CA HIS A 200 34.73 6.90 -38.96
C HIS A 200 34.66 8.42 -39.24
N ASN A 201 33.60 9.08 -38.78
CA ASN A 201 33.35 10.50 -39.06
C ASN A 201 33.35 11.39 -37.81
N THR A 202 33.18 10.79 -36.59
CA THR A 202 32.99 11.52 -35.34
C THR A 202 33.75 10.83 -34.22
N PRO A 203 34.62 11.50 -33.45
CA PRO A 203 35.30 10.90 -32.30
C PRO A 203 34.31 10.39 -31.29
N CYS A 204 34.40 9.09 -30.90
CA CYS A 204 33.53 8.47 -29.96
C CYS A 204 34.31 7.87 -28.76
N PHE A 205 33.86 8.19 -27.56
CA PHE A 205 34.40 7.74 -26.29
C PHE A 205 33.33 6.96 -25.51
N LEU A 206 33.69 5.75 -25.06
CA LEU A 206 32.82 4.94 -24.24
C LEU A 206 33.42 4.78 -22.84
N CYS A 207 32.83 5.42 -21.85
CA CYS A 207 33.25 5.39 -20.46
C CYS A 207 32.35 4.41 -19.70
N LEU A 208 32.88 3.31 -19.18
CA LEU A 208 32.13 2.25 -18.51
C LEU A 208 32.66 2.00 -17.10
N GLN A 209 31.73 1.96 -16.13
CA GLN A 209 32.07 1.48 -14.80
C GLN A 209 32.15 -0.06 -14.81
N SER A 210 33.27 -0.61 -14.36
CA SER A 210 33.51 -2.05 -14.17
C SER A 210 33.92 -2.28 -12.72
N PRO A 211 33.26 -3.19 -11.96
CA PRO A 211 33.60 -3.42 -10.56
C PRO A 211 34.98 -4.03 -10.36
N SER A 212 35.50 -4.77 -11.33
CA SER A 212 36.80 -5.45 -11.26
C SER A 212 37.58 -5.33 -12.58
N PRO A 213 38.92 -5.20 -12.54
CA PRO A 213 39.76 -5.37 -13.71
C PRO A 213 39.90 -6.85 -14.13
N SER A 214 39.70 -7.78 -13.19
CA SER A 214 39.76 -9.21 -13.45
C SER A 214 38.49 -9.69 -14.12
N PRO A 215 38.60 -10.59 -15.12
CA PRO A 215 37.41 -11.15 -15.75
C PRO A 215 36.63 -12.01 -14.75
N TRP A 216 35.35 -11.69 -14.55
CA TRP A 216 34.42 -12.47 -13.72
C TRP A 216 33.35 -13.19 -14.52
N PHE A 217 33.44 -13.09 -15.86
CA PHE A 217 32.50 -13.72 -16.81
C PHE A 217 33.27 -14.25 -18.01
N THR A 218 32.66 -15.19 -18.73
CA THR A 218 33.17 -15.68 -20.04
C THR A 218 32.13 -15.47 -21.13
N GLN A 219 32.57 -15.32 -22.38
CA GLN A 219 31.64 -15.31 -23.51
C GLN A 219 30.90 -16.67 -23.56
N GLY A 220 29.61 -16.66 -23.21
CA GLY A 220 28.75 -17.85 -23.21
C GLY A 220 28.46 -18.51 -21.87
N SER A 221 29.17 -18.16 -20.78
CA SER A 221 28.87 -18.57 -19.42
C SER A 221 29.11 -17.41 -18.46
N LEU A 222 28.11 -17.00 -17.72
CA LEU A 222 28.20 -15.89 -16.77
C LEU A 222 28.84 -16.28 -15.43
N GLU A 223 29.21 -17.56 -15.27
CA GLU A 223 29.73 -18.08 -14.02
C GLU A 223 31.13 -18.70 -14.23
N LEU A 224 32.12 -18.04 -13.65
CA LEU A 224 33.40 -18.67 -13.37
C LEU A 224 33.33 -19.29 -11.97
N PRO A 225 33.86 -20.49 -11.74
CA PRO A 225 33.72 -21.22 -10.46
C PRO A 225 34.23 -20.47 -9.22
N GLU A 226 35.06 -19.46 -9.39
CA GLU A 226 35.69 -18.69 -8.30
C GLU A 226 35.21 -17.23 -8.24
N THR A 227 34.12 -16.88 -8.93
CA THR A 227 33.63 -15.51 -8.96
C THR A 227 33.02 -15.12 -7.60
N HIS A 228 33.28 -13.89 -7.16
CA HIS A 228 32.67 -13.34 -5.94
C HIS A 228 31.14 -13.37 -6.06
N PRO A 229 30.39 -13.87 -5.04
CA PRO A 229 28.94 -14.06 -5.13
C PRO A 229 28.16 -12.81 -5.57
N VAL A 230 28.53 -11.63 -5.11
CA VAL A 230 27.89 -10.36 -5.49
C VAL A 230 28.13 -10.06 -6.98
N LEU A 231 29.33 -10.33 -7.53
CA LEU A 231 29.58 -10.16 -8.96
C LEU A 231 28.75 -11.13 -9.80
N ALA A 232 28.70 -12.40 -9.38
CA ALA A 232 27.96 -13.44 -10.08
C ALA A 232 26.45 -13.22 -10.06
N ASP A 233 25.89 -12.68 -8.95
CA ASP A 233 24.45 -12.48 -8.79
C ASP A 233 24.01 -11.08 -9.28
N LEU A 234 24.65 -10.01 -8.81
CA LEU A 234 24.18 -8.64 -9.02
C LEU A 234 24.75 -7.97 -10.29
N CYS A 235 25.91 -8.42 -10.81
CA CYS A 235 26.57 -7.74 -11.92
C CYS A 235 26.38 -8.42 -13.29
N ARG A 236 25.33 -9.24 -13.45
CA ARG A 236 25.06 -9.98 -14.71
C ARG A 236 24.78 -9.07 -15.90
N GLU A 237 24.04 -7.98 -15.69
CA GLU A 237 23.79 -6.99 -16.74
C GLU A 237 25.10 -6.35 -17.22
N LYS A 238 25.95 -5.92 -16.29
CA LYS A 238 27.24 -5.33 -16.60
C LYS A 238 28.15 -6.32 -17.33
N ALA A 239 28.16 -7.58 -16.92
CA ALA A 239 28.90 -8.64 -17.62
C ALA A 239 28.44 -8.78 -19.08
N LYS A 240 27.12 -8.74 -19.33
CA LYS A 240 26.58 -8.78 -20.70
C LYS A 240 27.04 -7.58 -21.53
N VAL A 241 26.96 -6.37 -20.98
CA VAL A 241 27.44 -5.14 -21.65
C VAL A 241 28.93 -5.25 -21.97
N LEU A 242 29.74 -5.68 -21.02
CA LEU A 242 31.19 -5.85 -21.24
C LEU A 242 31.49 -6.96 -22.26
N SER A 243 30.71 -8.03 -22.27
CA SER A 243 30.87 -9.12 -23.25
C SER A 243 30.62 -8.68 -24.70
N THR A 244 29.79 -7.66 -24.93
CA THR A 244 29.57 -7.13 -26.30
C THR A 244 30.79 -6.41 -26.84
N LEU A 245 31.69 -5.93 -25.99
CA LEU A 245 32.86 -5.18 -26.37
C LEU A 245 33.98 -6.10 -26.91
N GLY A 246 34.01 -7.39 -26.55
CA GLY A 246 35.01 -8.35 -27.03
C GLY A 246 36.44 -7.91 -26.70
N ASP A 247 37.38 -8.18 -27.66
CA ASP A 247 38.83 -7.91 -27.52
C ASP A 247 39.22 -6.48 -27.92
N ARG A 248 38.35 -5.46 -27.76
CA ARG A 248 38.64 -4.07 -28.10
C ARG A 248 39.70 -3.50 -27.16
N ASP A 249 40.49 -2.57 -27.69
CA ASP A 249 41.48 -1.83 -26.90
C ASP A 249 40.78 -1.00 -25.80
N VAL A 250 41.10 -1.30 -24.57
CA VAL A 250 40.55 -0.63 -23.38
C VAL A 250 41.64 0.13 -22.64
N ILE A 251 41.36 1.37 -22.33
CA ILE A 251 42.19 2.19 -21.42
C ILE A 251 41.70 1.88 -19.99
N GLU A 252 42.59 1.30 -19.21
CA GLU A 252 42.30 0.96 -17.80
C GLU A 252 42.53 2.18 -16.89
N GLY A 253 41.43 2.70 -16.31
CA GLY A 253 41.43 3.76 -15.31
C GLY A 253 41.06 3.26 -13.91
N PHE A 254 41.44 2.03 -13.56
CA PHE A 254 41.09 1.46 -12.27
C PHE A 254 41.85 2.09 -11.10
N VAL A 255 41.10 2.37 -10.01
CA VAL A 255 41.62 2.97 -8.79
C VAL A 255 41.64 1.91 -7.68
N HIS A 256 42.76 1.81 -6.97
CA HIS A 256 42.88 0.92 -5.82
C HIS A 256 42.08 1.45 -4.65
N ILE A 257 41.19 0.62 -4.08
CA ILE A 257 40.34 0.98 -2.97
C ILE A 257 41.09 0.72 -1.67
N GLN A 258 41.11 1.71 -0.77
CA GLN A 258 41.70 1.54 0.58
C GLN A 258 40.61 0.89 1.49
N PRO A 259 40.82 -0.32 2.02
CA PRO A 259 39.83 -1.03 2.81
C PRO A 259 39.78 -0.53 4.27
N THR A 260 39.33 0.71 4.48
CA THR A 260 39.33 1.39 5.79
C THR A 260 38.13 1.02 6.66
N HIS A 261 37.01 0.64 6.05
CA HIS A 261 35.74 0.28 6.71
C HIS A 261 35.02 -0.84 5.92
N GLY A 262 33.95 -1.43 6.51
CA GLY A 262 33.28 -2.62 5.95
C GLY A 262 32.80 -2.44 4.51
N LEU A 263 32.20 -1.29 4.16
CA LEU A 263 31.76 -1.01 2.78
C LEU A 263 32.96 -0.95 1.81
N SER A 264 34.07 -0.33 2.19
CA SER A 264 35.28 -0.26 1.37
C SER A 264 35.97 -1.64 1.25
N GLN A 265 35.91 -2.46 2.31
CA GLN A 265 36.36 -3.86 2.28
C GLN A 265 35.55 -4.69 1.28
N LEU A 266 34.21 -4.52 1.24
CA LEU A 266 33.35 -5.15 0.25
C LEU A 266 33.77 -4.75 -1.17
N LYS A 267 33.88 -3.45 -1.43
CA LYS A 267 34.31 -2.91 -2.74
C LYS A 267 35.68 -3.44 -3.16
N GLN A 268 36.64 -3.54 -2.22
CA GLN A 268 37.96 -4.10 -2.51
C GLN A 268 37.86 -5.61 -2.81
N ALA A 269 37.00 -6.37 -2.11
CA ALA A 269 36.78 -7.78 -2.40
C ALA A 269 36.17 -7.98 -3.81
N LEU A 270 35.23 -7.10 -4.22
CA LEU A 270 34.68 -7.08 -5.60
C LEU A 270 35.76 -6.73 -6.63
N PHE A 271 36.59 -5.73 -6.33
CA PHE A 271 37.70 -5.31 -7.19
C PHE A 271 38.70 -6.44 -7.43
N ASP A 272 39.09 -7.16 -6.37
CA ASP A 272 40.03 -8.30 -6.43
C ASP A 272 39.33 -9.57 -6.98
N ASN A 273 38.00 -9.56 -7.15
CA ASN A 273 37.19 -10.74 -7.44
C ASN A 273 37.46 -11.91 -6.46
N GLN A 274 37.57 -11.62 -5.17
CA GLN A 274 37.91 -12.60 -4.15
C GLN A 274 36.87 -12.55 -3.01
N HIS A 275 36.32 -13.69 -2.68
CA HIS A 275 35.46 -13.80 -1.50
C HIS A 275 36.30 -13.81 -0.24
N ARG A 276 36.16 -12.75 0.60
CA ARG A 276 36.84 -12.59 1.88
C ARG A 276 35.83 -12.31 2.97
N PRO A 277 36.06 -12.75 4.21
CA PRO A 277 35.25 -12.33 5.35
C PRO A 277 35.34 -10.82 5.52
N ILE A 278 34.19 -10.17 5.62
CA ILE A 278 34.10 -8.70 5.78
C ILE A 278 33.57 -8.39 7.17
N ALA A 279 34.30 -7.57 7.91
CA ALA A 279 33.85 -7.09 9.21
C ALA A 279 32.72 -6.09 9.05
N MET A 280 31.64 -6.31 9.76
CA MET A 280 30.53 -5.35 9.82
C MET A 280 30.87 -4.21 10.79
N ASP A 281 30.66 -2.99 10.34
CA ASP A 281 30.90 -1.77 11.12
C ASP A 281 29.79 -0.73 10.84
N SER A 282 29.96 0.52 11.29
CA SER A 282 28.99 1.59 11.10
C SER A 282 28.75 2.01 9.63
N SER A 283 29.64 1.58 8.71
CA SER A 283 29.52 1.90 7.27
C SER A 283 28.44 1.07 6.55
N VAL A 284 28.02 -0.07 7.11
CA VAL A 284 26.96 -0.90 6.56
C VAL A 284 25.96 -1.28 7.65
N ALA A 285 24.70 -0.90 7.45
CA ALA A 285 23.61 -1.23 8.35
C ALA A 285 22.56 -2.08 7.62
N LEU A 286 22.37 -3.31 8.07
CA LEU A 286 21.37 -4.26 7.56
C LEU A 286 20.27 -4.43 8.62
N VAL A 287 19.06 -4.00 8.34
CA VAL A 287 18.00 -3.85 9.35
C VAL A 287 16.72 -4.57 8.96
N ALA A 288 16.36 -5.59 9.73
CA ALA A 288 15.05 -6.23 9.67
C ALA A 288 14.07 -5.51 10.61
N ALA A 289 13.05 -4.89 10.05
CA ALA A 289 12.01 -4.15 10.79
C ALA A 289 10.68 -4.93 10.85
N THR A 290 9.76 -4.48 11.68
CA THR A 290 8.42 -5.09 11.82
C THR A 290 7.34 -4.37 11.01
N SER A 291 7.63 -3.17 10.51
CA SER A 291 6.71 -2.38 9.69
C SER A 291 7.45 -1.26 8.94
N PRO A 292 6.88 -0.71 7.87
CA PRO A 292 7.45 0.44 7.16
C PRO A 292 7.68 1.66 8.06
N THR A 293 6.80 1.89 9.03
CA THR A 293 6.97 2.98 10.00
C THR A 293 8.19 2.76 10.89
N GLN A 294 8.45 1.52 11.33
CA GLN A 294 9.62 1.20 12.12
C GLN A 294 10.92 1.33 11.33
N GLU A 295 10.92 0.94 10.06
CA GLU A 295 12.07 1.18 9.17
C GLU A 295 12.44 2.67 9.16
N VAL A 296 11.44 3.54 8.93
CA VAL A 296 11.67 5.00 8.83
C VAL A 296 12.08 5.62 10.17
N ILE A 297 11.52 5.16 11.31
CA ILE A 297 11.93 5.63 12.64
C ILE A 297 13.41 5.31 12.89
N ARG A 298 13.85 4.10 12.53
CA ARG A 298 15.24 3.70 12.69
C ARG A 298 16.16 4.40 11.73
N LEU A 299 15.73 4.57 10.49
CA LEU A 299 16.46 5.36 9.53
C LEU A 299 16.69 6.78 10.05
N LYS A 300 15.68 7.42 10.65
CA LYS A 300 15.82 8.74 11.25
C LYS A 300 16.93 8.77 12.31
N HIS A 301 16.99 7.78 13.20
CA HIS A 301 18.04 7.68 14.21
C HIS A 301 19.41 7.50 13.57
N TRP A 302 19.52 6.64 12.55
CA TRP A 302 20.77 6.42 11.82
C TRP A 302 21.23 7.69 11.09
N ILE A 303 20.32 8.41 10.40
CA ILE A 303 20.63 9.67 9.74
C ILE A 303 21.15 10.71 10.75
N THR A 304 20.47 10.85 11.89
CA THR A 304 20.90 11.78 12.94
C THR A 304 22.29 11.44 13.46
N HIS A 305 22.58 10.15 13.67
CA HIS A 305 23.90 9.70 14.11
C HIS A 305 24.95 9.96 13.04
N TRP A 306 24.69 9.63 11.78
CA TRP A 306 25.62 9.82 10.68
C TRP A 306 26.02 11.30 10.51
N PHE A 307 25.05 12.24 10.55
CA PHE A 307 25.36 13.67 10.48
C PHE A 307 26.15 14.20 11.71
N ASN A 308 25.90 13.64 12.89
CA ASN A 308 26.66 13.98 14.07
C ASN A 308 28.14 13.54 13.97
N GLU A 309 28.41 12.42 13.34
CA GLU A 309 29.76 11.92 13.07
C GLU A 309 30.42 12.66 11.89
N HIS A 310 29.65 13.22 10.97
CA HIS A 310 30.12 13.89 9.77
C HIS A 310 29.59 15.33 9.65
N PRO A 311 30.00 16.25 10.55
CA PRO A 311 29.43 17.60 10.62
C PRO A 311 29.76 18.49 9.40
N SER A 312 30.68 18.09 8.54
CA SER A 312 31.00 18.78 7.27
C SER A 312 30.09 18.38 6.11
N ARG A 313 29.28 17.31 6.26
CA ARG A 313 28.36 16.83 5.24
C ARG A 313 27.05 17.62 5.26
N SER A 314 26.39 17.73 4.12
CA SER A 314 25.10 18.39 3.92
C SER A 314 24.01 17.39 3.55
N LEU A 315 22.74 17.81 3.54
CA LEU A 315 21.60 16.91 3.25
C LEU A 315 21.63 16.33 1.85
N ARG A 316 22.22 17.01 0.87
CA ARG A 316 22.44 16.51 -0.49
C ARG A 316 23.40 15.32 -0.57
N ASP A 317 24.20 15.09 0.50
CA ASP A 317 25.18 14.01 0.57
C ASP A 317 24.54 12.66 0.98
N LEU A 318 23.22 12.67 1.27
CA LEU A 318 22.46 11.48 1.66
C LEU A 318 21.20 11.34 0.81
N HIS A 319 21.01 10.17 0.20
CA HIS A 319 19.80 9.84 -0.54
C HIS A 319 19.04 8.70 0.11
N ILE A 320 17.72 8.89 0.28
CA ILE A 320 16.80 7.83 0.65
C ILE A 320 16.20 7.26 -0.63
N VAL A 321 16.34 5.97 -0.84
CA VAL A 321 15.75 5.29 -2.00
C VAL A 321 14.80 4.19 -1.58
N THR A 322 13.75 4.00 -2.35
CA THR A 322 12.77 2.96 -2.09
C THR A 322 12.11 2.51 -3.41
N PRO A 323 11.84 1.21 -3.58
CA PRO A 323 11.08 0.73 -4.75
C PRO A 323 9.63 1.24 -4.74
N ASN A 324 9.11 1.67 -3.58
CA ASN A 324 7.74 2.18 -3.43
C ASN A 324 7.71 3.58 -2.78
N PRO A 325 8.07 4.65 -3.53
CA PRO A 325 8.04 6.02 -3.02
C PRO A 325 6.65 6.47 -2.57
N ALA A 326 5.58 5.95 -3.18
CA ALA A 326 4.20 6.27 -2.81
C ALA A 326 3.84 5.79 -1.39
N LEU A 327 4.36 4.65 -0.96
CA LEU A 327 4.18 4.12 0.38
C LEU A 327 5.08 4.83 1.39
N TYR A 328 6.38 4.91 1.11
CA TYR A 328 7.36 5.39 2.08
C TYR A 328 7.42 6.92 2.19
N GLY A 329 7.15 7.66 1.12
CA GLY A 329 7.19 9.13 1.11
C GLY A 329 6.34 9.76 2.22
N PRO A 330 5.03 9.44 2.34
CA PRO A 330 4.17 9.95 3.42
C PRO A 330 4.63 9.54 4.83
N ILE A 331 5.20 8.32 4.98
CA ILE A 331 5.70 7.83 6.26
C ILE A 331 6.96 8.62 6.67
N VAL A 332 7.88 8.84 5.73
CA VAL A 332 9.07 9.67 5.95
C VAL A 332 8.66 11.08 6.38
N GLN A 333 7.77 11.72 5.64
CA GLN A 333 7.25 13.04 5.98
C GLN A 333 6.68 13.08 7.39
N ARG A 334 5.84 12.12 7.76
CA ARG A 334 5.21 12.05 9.07
C ARG A 334 6.21 11.82 10.21
N VAL A 335 7.16 10.89 10.05
CA VAL A 335 8.15 10.55 11.08
C VAL A 335 9.15 11.69 11.28
N PHE A 336 9.49 12.38 10.21
CA PHE A 336 10.43 13.50 10.28
C PHE A 336 9.76 14.83 10.69
N HIS A 337 8.44 14.95 10.71
CA HIS A 337 7.66 16.18 10.97
C HIS A 337 8.02 16.93 12.27
N HIS A 338 8.57 16.26 13.27
CA HIS A 338 8.93 16.85 14.57
C HIS A 338 10.45 16.92 14.83
N SER A 339 11.27 17.04 13.79
CA SER A 339 12.72 17.16 13.92
C SER A 339 13.24 18.42 13.24
N ASP A 340 14.32 19.01 13.76
CA ASP A 340 15.00 20.17 13.14
C ASP A 340 15.50 19.85 11.72
N LEU A 341 15.67 18.57 11.39
CA LEU A 341 15.92 18.08 10.03
C LEU A 341 14.78 18.41 9.05
N LEU A 342 13.62 18.81 9.54
CA LEU A 342 12.43 19.07 8.74
C LEU A 342 12.41 20.42 8.04
N GLU A 343 13.02 21.42 8.61
CA GLU A 343 13.17 22.71 7.92
C GLU A 343 14.01 22.55 6.63
N HIS A 344 14.78 21.45 6.56
CA HIS A 344 15.68 21.14 5.45
C HIS A 344 15.32 19.83 4.71
N LEU A 345 14.41 19.00 5.25
CA LEU A 345 13.77 18.02 4.39
C LEU A 345 13.03 18.78 3.29
N SER A 346 13.20 18.36 2.07
CA SER A 346 12.35 18.76 0.97
C SER A 346 10.95 18.20 1.20
N THR A 347 10.38 18.72 2.22
CA THR A 347 8.95 18.86 2.46
C THR A 347 8.49 20.24 1.99
N ALA A 348 9.19 20.87 1.10
CA ALA A 348 8.32 21.53 0.15
C ALA A 348 7.27 20.48 -0.08
N PRO A 349 5.95 20.70 0.30
CA PRO A 349 4.96 19.71 -0.01
C PRO A 349 5.31 19.44 -1.43
N ASP A 350 6.13 18.40 -1.44
CA ASP A 350 6.58 17.93 -2.69
C ASP A 350 5.27 17.93 -3.33
N PRO A 351 4.93 18.85 -4.26
CA PRO A 351 3.70 18.67 -4.90
C PRO A 351 3.86 17.25 -5.33
N LEU A 352 3.46 16.33 -4.37
CA LEU A 352 3.21 14.94 -4.55
C LEU A 352 2.78 14.96 -5.94
N ILE A 353 3.62 14.63 -6.96
CA ILE A 353 3.40 15.07 -8.32
C ILE A 353 1.93 15.16 -8.41
N ILE A 354 1.35 16.41 -8.29
CA ILE A 354 -0.11 16.53 -8.14
C ILE A 354 -0.49 16.05 -9.50
N GLN A 355 -0.67 14.71 -9.55
CA GLN A 355 -1.01 14.10 -10.82
C GLN A 355 -2.26 14.83 -11.22
N PRO A 356 -2.33 15.42 -12.40
CA PRO A 356 -3.52 16.10 -12.82
C PRO A 356 -4.70 15.21 -12.46
N LEU A 357 -5.77 15.77 -11.91
CA LEU A 357 -6.95 14.99 -11.49
C LEU A 357 -7.42 14.04 -12.58
N GLU A 358 -7.19 14.42 -13.82
CA GLU A 358 -7.45 13.63 -15.02
C GLU A 358 -6.67 12.33 -15.01
N VAL A 359 -5.38 12.39 -14.70
CA VAL A 359 -4.48 11.23 -14.65
C VAL A 359 -4.93 10.27 -13.57
N ILE A 360 -5.18 10.77 -12.38
CA ILE A 360 -5.65 9.96 -11.24
C ILE A 360 -7.03 9.35 -11.56
N SER A 361 -7.92 10.12 -12.19
CA SER A 361 -9.24 9.64 -12.56
C SER A 361 -9.18 8.54 -13.63
N ILE A 362 -8.30 8.66 -14.61
CA ILE A 362 -8.08 7.64 -15.64
C ILE A 362 -7.47 6.39 -15.01
N GLN A 363 -6.48 6.56 -14.14
CA GLN A 363 -5.85 5.45 -13.42
C GLN A 363 -6.90 4.69 -12.59
N LEU A 364 -7.72 5.40 -11.81
CA LEU A 364 -8.82 4.81 -11.07
C LEU A 364 -9.75 3.99 -11.98
N LEU A 365 -10.26 4.61 -13.06
CA LEU A 365 -11.22 3.94 -13.93
C LEU A 365 -10.60 2.73 -14.62
N SER A 366 -9.31 2.80 -14.99
CA SER A 366 -8.54 1.67 -15.52
C SER A 366 -8.44 0.52 -14.50
N ASP A 367 -8.07 0.83 -13.26
CA ASP A 367 -7.89 -0.17 -12.21
C ASP A 367 -9.25 -0.75 -11.77
N MET A 368 -10.30 0.06 -11.75
CA MET A 368 -11.67 -0.42 -11.53
C MET A 368 -12.12 -1.38 -12.63
N ALA A 369 -11.88 -1.04 -13.89
CA ALA A 369 -12.24 -1.92 -15.01
C ALA A 369 -11.51 -3.28 -14.93
N LYS A 370 -10.22 -3.29 -14.61
CA LYS A 370 -9.42 -4.52 -14.42
C LYS A 370 -9.87 -5.36 -13.22
N SER A 371 -10.38 -4.74 -12.18
CA SER A 371 -10.71 -5.41 -10.90
C SER A 371 -12.20 -5.78 -10.77
N GLY A 372 -13.04 -5.53 -11.77
CA GLY A 372 -14.48 -5.70 -11.67
C GLY A 372 -15.18 -4.62 -10.84
N PHE A 373 -14.67 -3.41 -10.87
CA PHE A 373 -15.23 -2.22 -10.23
C PHE A 373 -15.37 -2.34 -8.71
N LYS A 374 -14.28 -2.65 -8.03
CA LYS A 374 -14.25 -2.76 -6.56
C LYS A 374 -14.48 -1.41 -5.87
N ALA A 375 -15.34 -1.39 -4.85
CA ALA A 375 -15.67 -0.19 -4.06
C ALA A 375 -14.46 0.40 -3.32
N GLY A 376 -13.51 -0.43 -2.90
CA GLY A 376 -12.29 0.01 -2.22
C GLY A 376 -11.41 0.91 -3.09
N LEU A 377 -11.36 0.68 -4.41
CA LEU A 377 -10.63 1.55 -5.33
C LEU A 377 -11.29 2.93 -5.43
N LEU A 378 -12.62 2.99 -5.46
CA LEU A 378 -13.34 4.28 -5.44
C LEU A 378 -13.06 5.04 -4.15
N PHE A 379 -13.04 4.35 -3.01
CA PHE A 379 -12.70 4.97 -1.74
C PHE A 379 -11.24 5.44 -1.68
N ALA A 380 -10.30 4.63 -2.17
CA ALA A 380 -8.88 5.00 -2.27
C ALA A 380 -8.69 6.27 -3.12
N PHE A 381 -9.41 6.39 -4.24
CA PHE A 381 -9.42 7.61 -5.06
C PHE A 381 -9.89 8.85 -4.29
N LEU A 382 -10.97 8.73 -3.52
CA LEU A 382 -11.47 9.86 -2.71
C LEU A 382 -10.51 10.24 -1.57
N CYS A 383 -9.67 9.31 -1.12
CA CYS A 383 -8.63 9.55 -0.12
C CYS A 383 -7.37 10.20 -0.69
N GLU A 384 -7.19 10.17 -2.02
CA GLU A 384 -6.00 10.76 -2.66
C GLU A 384 -5.88 12.25 -2.33
N PRO A 385 -4.71 12.74 -1.87
CA PRO A 385 -4.56 14.12 -1.38
C PRO A 385 -5.02 15.20 -2.38
N SER A 386 -4.71 15.03 -3.65
CA SER A 386 -5.12 15.97 -4.71
C SER A 386 -6.63 15.95 -4.96
N VAL A 387 -7.25 14.78 -4.95
CA VAL A 387 -8.71 14.61 -5.07
C VAL A 387 -9.41 15.17 -3.85
N LYS A 388 -8.93 14.81 -2.65
CA LYS A 388 -9.43 15.32 -1.38
C LYS A 388 -9.42 16.84 -1.32
N ALA A 389 -8.31 17.47 -1.73
CA ALA A 389 -8.18 18.94 -1.77
C ALA A 389 -9.14 19.57 -2.80
N SER A 390 -9.21 19.03 -4.01
CA SER A 390 -10.07 19.52 -5.09
C SER A 390 -11.55 19.39 -4.75
N LEU A 391 -11.95 18.24 -4.19
CA LEU A 391 -13.33 17.98 -3.76
C LEU A 391 -13.64 18.61 -2.39
N LYS A 392 -12.68 19.28 -1.74
CA LYS A 392 -12.79 19.88 -0.40
C LYS A 392 -13.31 18.88 0.66
N LEU A 393 -12.83 17.64 0.58
CA LEU A 393 -13.17 16.59 1.54
C LEU A 393 -12.27 16.70 2.77
N THR A 394 -12.87 16.56 3.95
CA THR A 394 -12.15 16.45 5.24
C THR A 394 -11.99 14.97 5.63
N ASP A 395 -11.11 14.67 6.59
CA ASP A 395 -11.00 13.31 7.14
C ASP A 395 -12.30 12.82 7.80
N HIS A 396 -13.10 13.76 8.31
CA HIS A 396 -14.43 13.46 8.82
C HIS A 396 -15.36 13.00 7.69
N HIS A 397 -15.39 13.73 6.56
CA HIS A 397 -16.18 13.36 5.39
C HIS A 397 -15.76 11.98 4.84
N LEU A 398 -14.47 11.69 4.78
CA LEU A 398 -13.97 10.39 4.30
C LEU A 398 -14.40 9.23 5.22
N ARG A 399 -14.35 9.41 6.54
CA ARG A 399 -14.87 8.41 7.48
C ARG A 399 -16.36 8.15 7.32
N GLN A 400 -17.14 9.18 7.03
CA GLN A 400 -18.57 9.04 6.74
C GLN A 400 -18.81 8.30 5.43
N ILE A 401 -18.10 8.68 4.35
CA ILE A 401 -18.18 8.00 3.05
C ILE A 401 -17.83 6.52 3.21
N GLN A 402 -16.78 6.18 3.96
CA GLN A 402 -16.40 4.80 4.23
C GLN A 402 -17.53 4.05 4.95
N ARG A 403 -18.11 4.66 5.99
CA ARG A 403 -19.27 4.10 6.72
C ARG A 403 -20.44 3.84 5.78
N TRP A 404 -20.80 4.79 4.94
CA TRP A 404 -21.91 4.65 4.00
C TRP A 404 -21.66 3.58 2.92
N LEU A 405 -20.44 3.46 2.40
CA LEU A 405 -20.07 2.39 1.48
C LEU A 405 -20.22 1.00 2.14
N ILE A 406 -19.79 0.88 3.39
CA ILE A 406 -19.95 -0.37 4.15
C ILE A 406 -21.43 -0.65 4.43
N GLN A 407 -22.19 0.31 4.96
CA GLN A 407 -23.60 0.15 5.31
C GLN A 407 -24.49 -0.10 4.11
N SER A 408 -24.19 0.53 2.97
CA SER A 408 -24.90 0.28 1.71
C SER A 408 -24.52 -1.04 1.05
N GLY A 409 -23.55 -1.78 1.59
CA GLY A 409 -23.05 -3.03 1.03
C GLY A 409 -22.35 -2.86 -0.31
N ALA A 410 -21.75 -1.68 -0.57
CA ALA A 410 -21.01 -1.43 -1.81
C ALA A 410 -19.77 -2.31 -1.89
N ARG A 411 -19.72 -3.27 -2.83
CA ARG A 411 -18.55 -4.15 -3.03
C ARG A 411 -18.02 -4.12 -4.44
N ARG A 412 -18.82 -4.50 -5.42
CA ARG A 412 -18.44 -4.59 -6.83
C ARG A 412 -19.49 -3.98 -7.73
N GLY A 413 -19.10 -3.62 -8.95
CA GLY A 413 -20.02 -3.07 -9.95
C GLY A 413 -20.76 -4.10 -10.81
N LEU A 414 -20.40 -5.37 -10.72
CA LEU A 414 -20.90 -6.42 -11.62
C LEU A 414 -22.40 -6.68 -11.44
N SER A 415 -23.09 -6.92 -12.55
CA SER A 415 -24.50 -7.34 -12.54
C SER A 415 -24.66 -8.76 -11.97
N GLY A 416 -25.77 -9.01 -11.30
CA GLY A 416 -26.07 -10.32 -10.68
C GLY A 416 -25.73 -10.40 -9.19
N TYR A 417 -25.02 -9.43 -8.64
CA TYR A 417 -24.72 -9.34 -7.22
C TYR A 417 -25.71 -8.44 -6.49
N ARG A 418 -26.05 -8.82 -5.26
CA ARG A 418 -26.90 -8.02 -4.35
C ARG A 418 -26.22 -6.70 -3.93
N HIS A 419 -24.91 -6.73 -3.81
CA HIS A 419 -24.06 -5.65 -3.30
C HIS A 419 -23.29 -4.96 -4.43
N THR A 420 -24.00 -4.46 -5.43
CA THR A 420 -23.40 -3.68 -6.51
C THR A 420 -23.25 -2.22 -6.12
N LEU A 421 -22.31 -1.49 -6.75
CA LEU A 421 -22.18 -0.04 -6.59
C LEU A 421 -23.45 0.70 -7.00
N ILE A 422 -24.19 0.19 -7.99
CA ILE A 422 -25.46 0.75 -8.45
C ILE A 422 -26.55 0.59 -7.37
N ALA A 423 -26.68 -0.61 -6.79
CA ALA A 423 -27.62 -0.85 -5.71
C ALA A 423 -27.28 -0.03 -4.47
N ALA A 424 -26.00 0.11 -4.13
CA ALA A 424 -25.53 0.96 -3.03
C ALA A 424 -25.92 2.44 -3.24
N LYS A 425 -25.73 2.97 -4.46
CA LYS A 425 -26.17 4.32 -4.79
C LYS A 425 -27.68 4.49 -4.61
N GLN A 426 -28.49 3.54 -5.06
CA GLN A 426 -29.94 3.57 -4.90
C GLN A 426 -30.36 3.56 -3.41
N ARG A 427 -29.73 2.75 -2.58
CA ARG A 427 -29.97 2.72 -1.13
C ARG A 427 -29.62 4.05 -0.46
N LEU A 428 -28.51 4.66 -0.82
CA LEU A 428 -28.10 5.97 -0.30
C LEU A 428 -29.10 7.06 -0.69
N LEU A 429 -29.57 7.07 -1.93
CA LEU A 429 -30.60 8.03 -2.40
C LEU A 429 -31.94 7.83 -1.69
N LYS A 430 -32.36 6.60 -1.48
CA LYS A 430 -33.58 6.30 -0.71
C LYS A 430 -33.44 6.74 0.74
N GLY A 431 -32.29 6.46 1.37
CA GLY A 431 -32.02 6.90 2.76
C GLY A 431 -32.00 8.41 2.94
N LEU A 432 -31.60 9.18 1.91
CA LEU A 432 -31.69 10.65 1.93
C LEU A 432 -33.14 11.16 1.92
N MET A 433 -34.06 10.38 1.35
CA MET A 433 -35.48 10.75 1.22
C MET A 433 -36.39 10.11 2.28
N ALA A 434 -35.84 9.20 3.10
CA ALA A 434 -36.60 8.55 4.17
C ALA A 434 -36.85 9.48 5.34
N ASP A 435 -38.00 9.33 6.01
CA ASP A 435 -38.26 10.04 7.25
C ASP A 435 -37.28 9.55 8.34
N PRO A 436 -36.64 10.44 9.13
CA PRO A 436 -35.79 10.06 10.24
C PRO A 436 -36.42 9.09 11.24
N ASP A 437 -37.76 9.13 11.36
CA ASP A 437 -38.54 8.25 12.22
C ASP A 437 -38.89 6.89 11.53
N ASP A 438 -38.74 6.79 10.21
CA ASP A 438 -38.89 5.56 9.44
C ASP A 438 -37.59 4.73 9.55
N HIS A 439 -37.36 4.19 10.72
CA HIS A 439 -36.24 3.28 10.96
C HIS A 439 -36.36 2.05 10.05
N TRP A 440 -35.54 2.03 8.97
CA TRP A 440 -35.27 0.84 8.21
C TRP A 440 -36.36 0.29 7.29
N SER A 441 -36.69 1.02 6.24
CA SER A 441 -37.15 0.27 5.06
C SER A 441 -35.95 -0.54 4.53
N SER A 442 -36.21 -1.81 4.22
CA SER A 442 -35.24 -2.83 3.82
C SER A 442 -34.25 -2.47 2.71
N ASP A 443 -34.36 -1.31 2.13
CA ASP A 443 -33.74 -0.91 0.90
C ASP A 443 -33.18 0.53 0.95
N SER A 444 -33.01 1.09 2.13
CA SER A 444 -32.42 2.41 2.36
C SER A 444 -31.26 2.36 3.36
N THR A 445 -30.21 3.14 3.12
CA THR A 445 -29.11 3.32 4.05
C THR A 445 -29.34 4.66 4.75
N PRO A 446 -29.47 4.69 6.10
CA PRO A 446 -29.70 5.94 6.80
C PRO A 446 -28.53 6.89 6.60
N THR A 447 -28.84 8.12 6.21
CA THR A 447 -27.89 9.20 6.15
C THR A 447 -28.21 10.17 7.28
N GLU A 448 -27.30 10.22 8.26
CA GLU A 448 -27.43 11.11 9.41
C GLU A 448 -27.43 12.58 8.93
N ALA A 449 -28.37 13.38 9.42
CA ALA A 449 -28.51 14.82 9.41
C ALA A 449 -28.06 15.66 8.16
N ILE A 450 -28.83 16.69 7.89
CA ILE A 450 -28.71 17.67 6.80
C ILE A 450 -27.31 18.32 6.67
N GLU A 451 -26.52 18.36 7.72
CA GLU A 451 -25.14 18.90 7.73
C GLU A 451 -24.13 18.07 6.92
N GLN A 452 -24.49 16.84 6.58
CA GLN A 452 -23.60 15.86 5.92
C GLN A 452 -23.88 15.70 4.41
N THR A 453 -24.82 16.45 3.87
CA THR A 453 -25.23 16.38 2.46
C THR A 453 -24.07 16.61 1.49
N TYR A 454 -23.06 17.40 1.88
CA TYR A 454 -21.91 17.68 1.03
C TYR A 454 -21.09 16.41 0.69
N ALA A 455 -20.72 15.62 1.69
CA ALA A 455 -19.96 14.39 1.48
C ALA A 455 -20.77 13.34 0.70
N LEU A 456 -22.07 13.27 0.97
CA LEU A 456 -22.99 12.38 0.27
C LEU A 456 -23.14 12.76 -1.21
N ASP A 457 -23.27 14.04 -1.53
CA ASP A 457 -23.31 14.53 -2.90
C ASP A 457 -22.06 14.15 -3.69
N ARG A 458 -20.87 14.25 -3.08
CA ARG A 458 -19.60 13.82 -3.69
C ARG A 458 -19.56 12.31 -3.94
N LEU A 459 -20.01 11.53 -2.97
CA LEU A 459 -20.10 10.07 -3.12
C LEU A 459 -21.10 9.69 -4.22
N ILE A 460 -22.28 10.31 -4.26
CA ILE A 460 -23.30 10.05 -5.29
C ILE A 460 -22.79 10.45 -6.67
N ALA A 461 -22.08 11.57 -6.80
CA ALA A 461 -21.47 12.00 -8.06
C ALA A 461 -20.43 10.97 -8.55
N ALA A 462 -19.57 10.49 -7.65
CA ALA A 462 -18.58 9.46 -7.97
C ALA A 462 -19.25 8.13 -8.39
N LEU A 463 -20.23 7.65 -7.63
CA LEU A 463 -21.00 6.45 -7.96
C LEU A 463 -21.75 6.58 -9.30
N THR A 464 -22.29 7.76 -9.61
CA THR A 464 -22.98 8.04 -10.89
C THR A 464 -22.00 8.01 -12.07
N SER A 465 -20.78 8.48 -11.88
CA SER A 465 -19.72 8.39 -12.90
C SER A 465 -19.37 6.94 -13.19
N VAL A 466 -19.16 6.13 -12.16
CA VAL A 466 -18.89 4.70 -12.29
C VAL A 466 -20.07 3.97 -12.94
N GLU A 467 -21.30 4.26 -12.53
CA GLU A 467 -22.50 3.69 -13.14
C GLU A 467 -22.58 3.95 -14.64
N SER A 468 -22.23 5.14 -15.10
CA SER A 468 -22.24 5.50 -16.53
C SER A 468 -21.27 4.65 -17.35
N ILE A 469 -20.19 4.16 -16.76
CA ILE A 469 -19.23 3.24 -17.37
C ILE A 469 -19.77 1.80 -17.34
N LEU A 470 -20.30 1.37 -16.17
CA LEU A 470 -20.83 0.02 -15.98
C LEU A 470 -22.05 -0.30 -16.88
N THR A 471 -22.89 0.70 -17.14
CA THR A 471 -24.10 0.54 -17.96
C THR A 471 -23.85 0.76 -19.45
N ALA A 472 -22.63 1.12 -19.85
CA ALA A 472 -22.26 1.27 -21.25
C ALA A 472 -22.23 -0.09 -21.98
N PRO A 473 -22.47 -0.12 -23.28
CA PRO A 473 -22.23 -1.33 -24.09
C PRO A 473 -20.78 -1.81 -23.91
N SER A 474 -20.58 -3.13 -23.94
CA SER A 474 -19.25 -3.75 -23.81
C SER A 474 -18.28 -3.30 -24.89
N GLU A 475 -18.81 -3.00 -26.07
CA GLU A 475 -18.07 -2.53 -27.22
C GLU A 475 -18.73 -1.28 -27.81
N LEU A 476 -17.93 -0.26 -28.09
CA LEU A 476 -18.34 1.03 -28.63
C LEU A 476 -17.35 1.49 -29.72
N PRO A 477 -17.80 2.32 -30.68
CA PRO A 477 -16.86 3.06 -31.52
C PRO A 477 -15.87 3.84 -30.65
N LEU A 478 -14.58 3.81 -30.99
CA LEU A 478 -13.52 4.43 -30.16
C LEU A 478 -13.82 5.89 -29.79
N ARG A 479 -14.37 6.66 -30.74
CA ARG A 479 -14.78 8.03 -30.50
C ARG A 479 -15.83 8.18 -29.39
N GLU A 480 -16.84 7.31 -29.41
CA GLU A 480 -17.91 7.32 -28.41
C GLU A 480 -17.39 6.89 -27.03
N ALA A 481 -16.50 5.88 -27.01
CA ALA A 481 -15.86 5.42 -25.80
C ALA A 481 -15.01 6.53 -25.14
N VAL A 482 -14.22 7.29 -25.91
CA VAL A 482 -13.44 8.42 -25.41
C VAL A 482 -14.36 9.50 -24.84
N HIS A 483 -15.43 9.89 -25.55
CA HIS A 483 -16.38 10.87 -25.04
C HIS A 483 -17.14 10.42 -23.78
N LEU A 484 -17.39 9.12 -23.63
CA LEU A 484 -18.00 8.57 -22.42
C LEU A 484 -17.05 8.72 -21.23
N ILE A 485 -15.77 8.40 -21.42
CA ILE A 485 -14.71 8.52 -20.40
C ILE A 485 -14.52 9.98 -20.01
N GLU A 486 -14.41 10.90 -20.97
CA GLU A 486 -14.29 12.34 -20.69
C GLU A 486 -15.45 12.85 -19.81
N ARG A 487 -16.68 12.45 -20.12
CA ARG A 487 -17.86 12.82 -19.31
C ARG A 487 -17.83 12.18 -17.91
N ALA A 488 -17.36 10.94 -17.79
CA ALA A 488 -17.23 10.29 -16.48
C ALA A 488 -16.18 11.00 -15.62
N ILE A 489 -15.03 11.36 -16.19
CA ILE A 489 -13.98 12.11 -15.50
C ILE A 489 -14.47 13.51 -15.10
N GLN A 490 -15.17 14.21 -15.99
CA GLN A 490 -15.75 15.52 -15.71
C GLN A 490 -16.70 15.48 -14.50
N ARG A 491 -17.47 14.41 -14.33
CA ARG A 491 -18.33 14.22 -13.16
C ARG A 491 -17.53 13.92 -11.90
N LEU A 492 -16.50 13.07 -12.00
CA LEU A 492 -15.60 12.76 -10.88
C LEU A 492 -14.87 14.00 -10.38
N THR A 493 -14.52 14.91 -11.29
CA THR A 493 -13.80 16.16 -11.01
C THR A 493 -14.71 17.36 -10.78
N LEU A 494 -16.05 17.16 -10.70
CA LEU A 494 -17.07 18.19 -10.48
C LEU A 494 -17.10 19.29 -11.52
N GLY A 495 -17.00 18.91 -12.78
CA GLY A 495 -17.19 19.83 -13.91
C GLY A 495 -15.92 20.53 -14.35
N GLN A 496 -14.74 20.14 -13.85
CA GLN A 496 -13.50 20.54 -14.52
C GLN A 496 -13.51 19.95 -15.93
N VAL A 497 -13.33 20.82 -16.93
CA VAL A 497 -13.31 20.39 -18.32
C VAL A 497 -12.02 19.61 -18.57
N VAL A 498 -12.15 18.33 -18.78
CA VAL A 498 -11.04 17.44 -19.17
C VAL A 498 -11.04 17.34 -20.67
N ASN A 499 -9.97 17.80 -21.29
CA ASN A 499 -9.71 17.58 -22.71
C ASN A 499 -8.48 16.70 -22.82
N LEU A 500 -8.69 15.44 -23.13
CA LEU A 500 -7.60 14.46 -23.27
C LEU A 500 -6.79 14.66 -24.57
N ASN A 501 -7.23 15.59 -25.44
CA ASN A 501 -6.60 15.96 -26.73
C ASN A 501 -6.20 14.73 -27.58
N LEU A 502 -7.05 13.73 -27.63
CA LEU A 502 -6.77 12.43 -28.26
C LEU A 502 -7.17 12.38 -29.74
N ALA A 503 -7.97 13.34 -30.19
CA ALA A 503 -8.55 13.33 -31.54
C ALA A 503 -7.50 13.07 -32.66
N PRO A 504 -6.32 13.71 -32.68
CA PRO A 504 -5.31 13.43 -33.72
C PRO A 504 -4.79 11.99 -33.70
N LEU A 505 -4.68 11.40 -32.51
CA LEU A 505 -4.07 10.09 -32.30
C LEU A 505 -5.00 8.91 -32.59
N ILE A 506 -6.31 9.17 -32.62
CA ILE A 506 -7.31 8.15 -32.88
C ILE A 506 -8.03 8.32 -34.23
N GLU A 507 -7.60 9.26 -35.05
CA GLU A 507 -8.31 9.68 -36.26
C GLU A 507 -8.62 8.50 -37.18
N GLN A 508 -7.65 7.63 -37.45
CA GLN A 508 -7.85 6.43 -38.27
C GLN A 508 -8.64 5.32 -37.59
N TRP A 509 -8.74 5.32 -36.26
CA TRP A 509 -9.39 4.30 -35.46
C TRP A 509 -10.79 4.66 -34.97
N THR A 510 -11.27 5.89 -35.27
CA THR A 510 -12.50 6.48 -34.71
C THR A 510 -13.73 5.61 -34.84
N ASN A 511 -13.87 4.87 -35.94
CA ASN A 511 -15.02 4.02 -36.22
C ASN A 511 -14.80 2.54 -35.85
N HIS A 512 -13.60 2.17 -35.37
CA HIS A 512 -13.36 0.80 -34.93
C HIS A 512 -14.04 0.58 -33.58
N THR A 513 -14.70 -0.57 -33.46
CA THR A 513 -15.35 -0.98 -32.23
C THR A 513 -14.32 -1.51 -31.25
N VAL A 514 -14.27 -0.96 -30.05
CA VAL A 514 -13.31 -1.29 -28.99
C VAL A 514 -14.00 -1.45 -27.65
N SER A 515 -13.39 -2.21 -26.75
CA SER A 515 -13.85 -2.27 -25.36
C SER A 515 -13.44 -1.02 -24.60
N LEU A 516 -14.26 -0.59 -23.65
CA LEU A 516 -13.91 0.53 -22.74
C LEU A 516 -12.62 0.26 -21.96
N GLY A 517 -12.40 -0.99 -21.56
CA GLY A 517 -11.16 -1.39 -20.89
C GLY A 517 -9.92 -1.14 -21.73
N ALA A 518 -9.96 -1.44 -23.04
CA ALA A 518 -8.85 -1.15 -23.94
C ALA A 518 -8.53 0.35 -23.99
N VAL A 519 -9.56 1.20 -23.98
CA VAL A 519 -9.36 2.67 -23.94
C VAL A 519 -8.71 3.10 -22.62
N PHE A 520 -9.16 2.57 -21.49
CA PHE A 520 -8.53 2.85 -20.19
C PHE A 520 -7.08 2.38 -20.15
N GLY A 521 -6.80 1.17 -20.65
CA GLY A 521 -5.44 0.63 -20.72
C GLY A 521 -4.50 1.52 -21.54
N TRP A 522 -4.96 2.00 -22.70
CA TRP A 522 -4.19 2.91 -23.54
C TRP A 522 -3.94 4.27 -22.90
N LEU A 523 -4.98 4.88 -22.29
CA LEU A 523 -4.85 6.14 -21.60
C LEU A 523 -3.88 6.04 -20.41
N ALA A 524 -3.92 4.96 -19.65
CA ALA A 524 -3.01 4.72 -18.54
C ALA A 524 -1.56 4.58 -19.01
N LEU A 525 -1.32 3.87 -20.11
CA LEU A 525 0.01 3.76 -20.72
C LEU A 525 0.56 5.11 -21.16
N LYS A 526 -0.25 5.95 -21.81
CA LYS A 526 0.18 7.30 -22.25
C LYS A 526 0.59 8.20 -21.10
N GLN A 527 -0.08 8.10 -19.98
CA GLN A 527 0.15 8.98 -18.82
C GLN A 527 1.28 8.51 -17.92
N SER A 528 1.65 7.24 -17.97
CA SER A 528 2.82 6.71 -17.26
C SER A 528 4.14 7.23 -17.82
N VAL A 529 4.15 7.70 -19.06
CA VAL A 529 5.32 8.26 -19.76
C VAL A 529 5.47 9.75 -19.44
N GLY A 530 6.05 10.10 -18.32
CA GLY A 530 6.36 11.51 -18.02
C GLY A 530 6.37 11.93 -16.56
N LEU A 531 6.12 11.02 -15.65
CA LEU A 531 6.02 11.32 -14.22
C LEU A 531 7.29 11.01 -13.44
N SER A 532 8.43 10.83 -14.11
CA SER A 532 9.75 10.73 -13.48
C SER A 532 10.10 12.08 -12.88
N ARG A 533 10.16 12.12 -11.56
CA ARG A 533 10.56 13.32 -10.84
C ARG A 533 12.06 13.49 -10.92
N PRO A 534 12.57 14.67 -11.29
CA PRO A 534 13.99 14.92 -11.25
C PRO A 534 14.54 14.87 -9.83
N LEU A 535 15.72 14.25 -9.65
CA LEU A 535 16.45 14.24 -8.40
C LEU A 535 16.68 15.67 -7.91
N ALA A 536 16.35 15.94 -6.65
CA ALA A 536 16.68 17.18 -6.01
C ALA A 536 18.20 17.20 -5.72
N LEU A 537 18.95 17.96 -6.50
CA LEU A 537 20.40 18.15 -6.32
C LEU A 537 20.72 19.40 -5.46
N ASN A 538 19.71 20.00 -4.87
CA ASN A 538 19.83 21.06 -3.89
C ASN A 538 20.02 20.49 -2.48
N ASP A 539 20.28 21.34 -1.50
CA ASP A 539 20.53 20.93 -0.10
C ASP A 539 19.25 20.43 0.59
N GLN A 540 18.70 19.35 0.06
CA GLN A 540 17.47 18.72 0.53
C GLN A 540 17.59 17.20 0.53
N LEU A 541 17.03 16.57 1.55
CA LEU A 541 16.91 15.12 1.61
C LEU A 541 15.78 14.66 0.69
N SER A 542 16.07 13.79 -0.25
CA SER A 542 15.08 13.28 -1.23
C SER A 542 14.74 11.82 -1.02
N VAL A 543 13.48 11.45 -1.28
CA VAL A 543 13.03 10.05 -1.34
C VAL A 543 12.74 9.73 -2.80
N THR A 544 13.53 8.83 -3.40
CA THR A 544 13.48 8.53 -4.83
C THR A 544 13.47 7.02 -5.12
N ALA A 545 13.22 6.64 -6.37
CA ALA A 545 13.39 5.26 -6.80
C ALA A 545 14.90 4.89 -6.93
N PRO A 546 15.29 3.62 -6.70
CA PRO A 546 16.69 3.19 -6.77
C PRO A 546 17.37 3.49 -8.11
N GLN A 547 16.65 3.39 -9.22
CA GLN A 547 17.16 3.67 -10.57
C GLN A 547 17.64 5.12 -10.76
N THR A 548 17.10 6.05 -9.98
CA THR A 548 17.43 7.48 -10.06
C THR A 548 18.88 7.76 -9.71
N ILE A 549 19.44 7.05 -8.73
CA ILE A 549 20.82 7.26 -8.23
C ILE A 549 21.83 6.24 -8.73
N ARG A 550 21.44 5.34 -9.62
CA ARG A 550 22.24 4.23 -10.12
C ARG A 550 23.66 4.63 -10.54
N SER A 551 23.82 5.74 -11.28
CA SER A 551 25.11 6.23 -11.80
C SER A 551 25.46 7.61 -11.22
N ILE A 552 25.29 7.74 -9.91
CA ILE A 552 25.58 8.97 -9.14
C ILE A 552 26.42 8.58 -7.92
N THR A 553 27.58 9.23 -7.76
CA THR A 553 28.40 9.06 -6.55
C THR A 553 27.79 9.86 -5.40
N THR A 554 27.62 9.24 -4.26
CA THR A 554 27.04 9.85 -3.06
C THR A 554 27.71 9.33 -1.79
N PRO A 555 27.95 10.19 -0.78
CA PRO A 555 28.53 9.75 0.48
C PRO A 555 27.70 8.72 1.24
N ALA A 556 26.38 8.88 1.32
CA ALA A 556 25.53 7.95 2.04
C ALA A 556 24.23 7.62 1.28
N VAL A 557 23.81 6.38 1.36
CA VAL A 557 22.53 5.89 0.78
C VAL A 557 21.75 5.07 1.79
N ALA A 558 20.45 5.31 1.86
CA ALA A 558 19.52 4.51 2.63
C ALA A 558 18.48 3.86 1.72
N ILE A 559 18.42 2.53 1.69
CA ILE A 559 17.42 1.75 0.94
C ILE A 559 16.34 1.29 1.91
N LEU A 560 15.10 1.73 1.70
CA LEU A 560 13.91 1.34 2.45
C LEU A 560 13.06 0.35 1.66
N GLY A 561 12.53 -0.66 2.34
CA GLY A 561 11.59 -1.61 1.73
C GLY A 561 12.26 -2.57 0.76
N ALA A 562 13.49 -3.02 1.04
CA ALA A 562 14.18 -4.05 0.27
C ALA A 562 13.60 -5.46 0.54
N ASN A 563 12.26 -5.60 0.42
CA ASN A 563 11.53 -6.83 0.67
C ASN A 563 11.70 -7.83 -0.48
N HIS A 564 11.43 -9.10 -0.21
CA HIS A 564 11.58 -10.20 -1.17
C HIS A 564 10.84 -9.96 -2.50
N ASP A 565 9.67 -9.38 -2.45
CA ASP A 565 8.79 -9.11 -3.59
C ASP A 565 8.96 -7.72 -4.20
N SER A 566 9.80 -6.86 -3.59
CA SER A 566 9.86 -5.45 -3.94
C SER A 566 11.20 -5.01 -4.52
N PHE A 567 12.35 -5.39 -3.94
CA PHE A 567 13.65 -4.94 -4.45
C PHE A 567 14.86 -5.73 -3.91
N PRO A 568 15.75 -6.18 -4.79
CA PRO A 568 15.47 -6.43 -6.19
C PRO A 568 14.44 -7.55 -6.33
N PRO A 569 13.36 -7.36 -7.10
CA PRO A 569 12.30 -8.35 -7.21
C PRO A 569 12.79 -9.59 -7.98
N ASP A 570 12.29 -10.74 -7.59
CA ASP A 570 12.45 -11.97 -8.35
C ASP A 570 11.33 -12.09 -9.39
N ASN A 571 11.43 -11.29 -10.46
CA ASN A 571 10.44 -11.30 -11.51
C ASN A 571 10.60 -12.55 -12.38
N PRO A 572 9.63 -13.47 -12.39
CA PRO A 572 9.70 -14.62 -13.28
C PRO A 572 9.70 -14.18 -14.73
N ILE A 573 10.58 -14.76 -15.53
CA ILE A 573 10.64 -14.50 -16.97
C ILE A 573 9.29 -14.87 -17.59
N HIS A 574 8.65 -13.88 -18.22
CA HIS A 574 7.35 -14.11 -18.83
C HIS A 574 7.51 -14.99 -20.09
N LEU A 575 6.63 -15.99 -20.24
CA LEU A 575 6.68 -16.97 -21.33
C LEU A 575 6.73 -16.33 -22.74
N TRP A 576 6.19 -15.13 -22.91
CA TRP A 576 6.15 -14.41 -24.18
C TRP A 576 7.40 -13.55 -24.44
N ASP A 577 8.27 -13.34 -23.46
CA ASP A 577 9.47 -12.51 -23.63
C ASP A 577 10.56 -13.29 -24.36
N LEU A 578 10.59 -13.16 -25.67
CA LEU A 578 11.56 -13.86 -26.53
C LEU A 578 13.00 -13.39 -26.30
N ILE A 579 13.21 -12.13 -25.89
CA ILE A 579 14.54 -11.62 -25.57
C ILE A 579 15.11 -12.36 -24.36
N ALA A 580 14.29 -12.57 -23.34
CA ALA A 580 14.70 -13.30 -22.15
C ALA A 580 14.92 -14.81 -22.40
N HIS A 581 14.16 -15.42 -23.33
CA HIS A 581 14.29 -16.84 -23.68
C HIS A 581 15.41 -17.15 -24.69
N MET A 582 15.79 -16.16 -25.52
CA MET A 582 16.82 -16.30 -26.55
C MET A 582 17.76 -15.08 -26.52
N PRO A 583 18.43 -14.83 -25.38
CA PRO A 583 19.22 -13.62 -25.22
C PRO A 583 20.45 -13.66 -26.15
N GLN A 584 20.74 -12.53 -26.77
CA GLN A 584 22.02 -12.27 -27.46
C GLN A 584 22.91 -11.39 -26.56
N PRO A 585 24.20 -11.31 -26.85
CA PRO A 585 25.10 -10.39 -26.17
C PRO A 585 24.54 -8.96 -26.19
N GLY A 586 24.43 -8.31 -25.03
CA GLY A 586 23.86 -6.98 -24.86
C GLY A 586 22.33 -6.92 -24.69
N ASP A 587 21.60 -8.03 -24.82
CA ASP A 587 20.17 -8.06 -24.51
C ASP A 587 19.93 -7.98 -23.00
N LEU A 588 18.99 -7.14 -22.59
CA LEU A 588 18.63 -6.95 -21.20
C LEU A 588 17.52 -7.91 -20.76
N ILE A 589 17.71 -8.47 -19.57
CA ILE A 589 16.66 -9.18 -18.81
C ILE A 589 16.27 -8.29 -17.64
N GLU A 590 14.98 -8.03 -17.44
CA GLU A 590 14.48 -7.07 -16.43
C GLU A 590 14.90 -7.43 -15.00
N SER A 591 14.95 -8.72 -14.67
CA SER A 591 15.45 -9.17 -13.35
C SER A 591 16.94 -8.85 -13.13
N ASP A 592 17.76 -8.95 -14.16
CA ASP A 592 19.19 -8.63 -14.06
C ASP A 592 19.39 -7.11 -13.89
N LYS A 593 18.55 -6.28 -14.51
CA LYS A 593 18.59 -4.83 -14.38
C LYS A 593 18.37 -4.35 -12.94
N GLU A 594 17.35 -4.85 -12.26
CA GLU A 594 17.06 -4.45 -10.88
C GLU A 594 18.16 -4.89 -9.91
N ARG A 595 18.75 -6.08 -10.14
CA ARG A 595 19.92 -6.55 -9.39
C ARG A 595 21.14 -5.68 -9.63
N GLN A 596 21.40 -5.27 -10.87
CA GLN A 596 22.51 -4.39 -11.22
C GLN A 596 22.36 -3.01 -10.56
N VAL A 597 21.13 -2.48 -10.42
CA VAL A 597 20.90 -1.22 -9.71
C VAL A 597 21.41 -1.29 -8.26
N LEU A 598 21.17 -2.40 -7.57
CA LEU A 598 21.70 -2.61 -6.21
C LEU A 598 23.23 -2.64 -6.21
N ALA A 599 23.84 -3.35 -7.16
CA ALA A 599 25.31 -3.39 -7.30
C ALA A 599 25.89 -1.97 -7.57
N ASP A 600 25.29 -1.22 -8.47
CA ASP A 600 25.72 0.14 -8.83
C ASP A 600 25.59 1.10 -7.62
N ILE A 601 24.53 1.00 -6.81
CA ILE A 601 24.37 1.76 -5.57
C ILE A 601 25.50 1.40 -4.58
N ILE A 602 25.79 0.11 -4.38
CA ILE A 602 26.88 -0.34 -3.50
C ILE A 602 28.20 0.24 -3.96
N MET A 603 28.51 0.18 -5.24
CA MET A 603 29.77 0.68 -5.82
C MET A 603 29.91 2.19 -5.71
N ASN A 604 28.80 2.94 -5.85
CA ASN A 604 28.79 4.39 -5.91
C ASN A 604 28.53 5.10 -4.57
N THR A 605 28.25 4.35 -3.49
CA THR A 605 28.15 4.90 -2.13
C THR A 605 29.52 4.96 -1.47
N GLU A 606 29.98 6.12 -0.99
CA GLU A 606 31.33 6.32 -0.47
C GLU A 606 31.50 5.85 0.98
N ASP A 607 30.72 6.42 1.91
CA ASP A 607 30.96 6.32 3.35
C ASP A 607 30.02 5.33 4.05
N ALA A 608 28.71 5.38 3.76
CA ALA A 608 27.74 4.62 4.53
C ALA A 608 26.53 4.12 3.71
N LEU A 609 26.16 2.85 3.92
CA LEU A 609 25.06 2.19 3.28
C LEU A 609 24.09 1.60 4.32
N TRP A 610 22.84 2.01 4.26
CA TRP A 610 21.72 1.45 5.05
C TRP A 610 20.78 0.65 4.13
N ILE A 611 20.45 -0.57 4.52
CA ILE A 611 19.44 -1.38 3.81
C ILE A 611 18.45 -1.93 4.84
N SER A 612 17.16 -1.73 4.63
CA SER A 612 16.12 -2.25 5.51
C SER A 612 15.00 -2.93 4.76
N TRP A 613 14.38 -3.90 5.45
CA TRP A 613 13.25 -4.67 4.96
C TRP A 613 12.31 -5.06 6.11
N ILE A 614 11.11 -5.52 5.77
CA ILE A 614 10.17 -6.06 6.75
C ILE A 614 10.54 -7.52 7.03
N GLY A 615 11.20 -7.77 8.16
CA GLY A 615 11.70 -9.10 8.54
C GLY A 615 10.66 -10.03 9.14
N ARG A 616 9.45 -9.54 9.45
CA ARG A 616 8.33 -10.35 9.96
C ARG A 616 7.01 -9.87 9.40
N HIS A 617 6.21 -10.81 8.95
CA HIS A 617 4.85 -10.49 8.50
C HIS A 617 4.01 -9.96 9.69
N PRO A 618 3.36 -8.79 9.57
CA PRO A 618 2.70 -8.15 10.71
C PRO A 618 1.55 -8.97 11.31
N ILE A 619 0.86 -9.77 10.50
CA ILE A 619 -0.29 -10.59 10.92
C ILE A 619 0.13 -12.04 11.20
N LEU A 620 0.83 -12.67 10.24
CA LEU A 620 1.18 -14.09 10.32
C LEU A 620 2.36 -14.36 11.25
N GLN A 621 3.13 -13.33 11.62
CA GLN A 621 4.35 -13.42 12.42
C GLN A 621 5.42 -14.36 11.80
N SER A 622 5.25 -14.72 10.52
CA SER A 622 6.27 -15.45 9.76
C SER A 622 7.52 -14.59 9.55
N GLN A 623 8.66 -15.23 9.51
CA GLN A 623 9.89 -14.55 9.14
C GLN A 623 9.86 -14.27 7.63
N GLU A 624 10.11 -13.02 7.25
CA GLU A 624 10.19 -12.58 5.86
C GLU A 624 11.65 -12.30 5.50
N LEU A 625 12.03 -12.74 4.32
CA LEU A 625 13.39 -12.54 3.80
C LEU A 625 13.46 -11.20 3.04
N PRO A 626 14.65 -10.59 2.97
CA PRO A 626 14.87 -9.47 2.06
C PRO A 626 14.88 -9.94 0.61
N GLY A 627 14.95 -9.00 -0.31
CA GLY A 627 15.10 -9.29 -1.74
C GLY A 627 16.32 -10.18 -2.02
N PRO A 628 16.26 -11.06 -3.04
CA PRO A 628 17.30 -12.07 -3.28
C PRO A 628 18.72 -11.51 -3.35
N GLY A 629 18.91 -10.36 -4.03
CA GLY A 629 20.23 -9.70 -4.10
C GLY A 629 20.73 -9.17 -2.75
N VAL A 630 19.80 -8.79 -1.84
CA VAL A 630 20.15 -8.38 -0.47
C VAL A 630 20.56 -9.59 0.36
N VAL A 631 19.95 -10.78 0.13
CA VAL A 631 20.38 -12.04 0.76
C VAL A 631 21.85 -12.31 0.43
N THR A 632 22.22 -12.23 -0.86
CA THR A 632 23.61 -12.40 -1.31
C THR A 632 24.57 -11.42 -0.60
N LEU A 633 24.13 -10.18 -0.40
CA LEU A 633 24.92 -9.18 0.34
C LEU A 633 25.03 -9.53 1.83
N VAL A 634 23.94 -9.92 2.48
CA VAL A 634 23.91 -10.34 3.88
C VAL A 634 24.89 -11.50 4.11
N ASP A 635 24.92 -12.48 3.21
CA ASP A 635 25.79 -13.64 3.30
C ASP A 635 27.29 -13.27 3.25
N CYS A 636 27.66 -12.20 2.54
CA CYS A 636 29.03 -11.70 2.52
C CYS A 636 29.52 -11.22 3.90
N PHE A 637 28.60 -10.72 4.75
CA PHE A 637 28.90 -10.26 6.11
C PHE A 637 28.70 -11.34 7.18
N GLN A 638 27.88 -12.35 6.97
CA GLN A 638 27.60 -13.41 7.95
C GLN A 638 28.82 -14.24 8.34
N HIS A 639 29.77 -14.39 7.45
CA HIS A 639 31.02 -15.14 7.72
C HIS A 639 31.95 -14.42 8.71
N SER A 640 31.70 -13.15 8.98
CA SER A 640 32.55 -12.30 9.82
C SER A 640 31.99 -12.05 11.22
N THR A 641 30.68 -12.18 11.41
CA THR A 641 30.01 -11.92 12.69
C THR A 641 28.88 -12.92 12.91
N ASN A 642 28.69 -13.33 14.18
CA ASN A 642 27.63 -14.28 14.53
C ASN A 642 26.20 -13.74 14.32
N ASN A 643 26.02 -12.44 14.03
CA ASN A 643 24.72 -11.82 13.81
C ASN A 643 24.86 -10.48 13.04
N PRO A 644 24.98 -10.52 11.69
CA PRO A 644 25.14 -9.30 10.89
C PRO A 644 23.86 -8.48 10.76
N VAL A 645 22.69 -9.07 11.03
CA VAL A 645 21.41 -8.40 10.93
C VAL A 645 20.98 -7.87 12.29
N THR A 646 20.73 -6.59 12.37
CA THR A 646 20.14 -5.99 13.56
C THR A 646 18.65 -6.33 13.60
N GLU A 647 18.32 -7.50 14.17
CA GLU A 647 16.93 -7.82 14.48
C GLU A 647 16.45 -6.96 15.65
N LEU A 648 15.31 -6.35 15.50
CA LEU A 648 14.62 -5.70 16.61
C LEU A 648 13.99 -6.77 17.50
N PRO A 649 14.30 -6.81 18.79
CA PRO A 649 13.45 -7.54 19.73
C PRO A 649 12.02 -6.99 19.62
N MET A 650 11.03 -7.89 19.52
CA MET A 650 9.59 -7.56 19.40
C MET A 650 9.07 -6.63 20.51
N GLY A 651 9.82 -6.36 21.55
CA GLY A 651 9.48 -5.50 22.67
C GLY A 651 9.86 -4.02 22.52
N LEU A 652 10.55 -3.62 21.44
CA LEU A 652 10.76 -2.22 21.07
C LEU A 652 9.81 -1.74 19.96
N GLY A 653 8.77 -2.55 19.63
CA GLY A 653 7.53 -1.91 19.25
C GLY A 653 7.29 -0.85 20.30
N LEU A 654 6.92 0.36 19.91
CA LEU A 654 6.41 1.37 20.83
C LEU A 654 5.70 0.62 21.95
N HIS A 655 6.41 0.40 23.10
CA HIS A 655 5.63 0.46 24.30
C HIS A 655 4.87 1.75 24.06
N PRO A 656 3.53 1.74 23.95
CA PRO A 656 2.87 3.00 24.17
C PRO A 656 3.57 3.43 25.45
N HIS A 657 4.48 4.44 25.33
CA HIS A 657 4.95 5.09 26.53
C HIS A 657 3.67 5.22 27.28
N ALA A 658 3.53 4.46 28.39
CA ALA A 658 2.44 4.71 29.27
C ALA A 658 2.42 6.21 29.23
N ILE A 659 1.39 6.79 28.61
CA ILE A 659 1.30 8.23 28.56
C ILE A 659 1.39 8.45 30.05
N GLU A 660 2.60 8.84 30.54
CA GLU A 660 2.69 9.48 31.83
C GLU A 660 1.86 10.71 31.56
N VAL A 661 0.57 10.54 31.77
CA VAL A 661 -0.35 11.64 31.94
C VAL A 661 0.26 12.29 33.17
N SER A 662 1.14 13.26 32.91
CA SER A 662 1.62 14.15 33.96
C SER A 662 0.35 14.54 34.68
N PRO A 663 0.18 14.23 35.96
CA PRO A 663 -1.04 14.57 36.62
C PRO A 663 -1.14 16.08 36.47
N HIS A 664 -2.04 16.52 35.56
CA HIS A 664 -2.46 17.91 35.58
C HIS A 664 -2.93 18.12 36.99
N GLN A 665 -2.26 19.03 37.70
CA GLN A 665 -2.60 19.42 39.05
C GLN A 665 -4.09 19.60 39.15
N SER A 666 -4.69 18.75 39.91
CA SER A 666 -6.09 18.52 40.21
C SER A 666 -6.87 19.78 40.55
N SER A 667 -7.87 20.06 39.81
CA SER A 667 -9.17 20.39 40.42
C SER A 667 -9.68 19.14 41.17
N GLU A 668 -10.36 19.31 42.31
CA GLU A 668 -10.91 18.24 43.17
C GLU A 668 -11.53 17.11 42.35
N PRO A 669 -11.44 15.83 42.77
CA PRO A 669 -11.98 14.72 42.05
C PRO A 669 -13.45 14.98 41.75
N ALA A 670 -13.80 15.12 40.46
CA ALA A 670 -15.19 15.35 40.07
C ALA A 670 -15.94 14.01 40.16
N ILE A 671 -16.61 13.79 41.28
CA ILE A 671 -17.56 12.71 41.45
C ILE A 671 -18.79 13.01 40.62
N ARG A 672 -19.19 12.09 39.78
CA ARG A 672 -20.41 12.24 38.96
C ARG A 672 -21.64 11.83 39.79
N HIS A 673 -22.51 12.79 40.09
CA HIS A 673 -23.72 12.56 40.86
C HIS A 673 -24.95 12.25 39.99
N HIS A 674 -24.98 12.67 38.74
CA HIS A 674 -26.12 12.49 37.84
C HIS A 674 -25.76 11.55 36.68
N TRP A 675 -26.55 10.51 36.51
CA TRP A 675 -26.41 9.47 35.52
C TRP A 675 -27.67 9.32 34.68
N THR A 676 -27.52 8.96 33.40
CA THR A 676 -28.58 8.28 32.65
C THR A 676 -28.44 6.77 32.82
N ALA A 677 -29.51 6.03 32.60
CA ALA A 677 -29.44 4.56 32.69
C ALA A 677 -28.41 3.99 31.69
N SER A 678 -28.33 4.55 30.47
CA SER A 678 -27.33 4.14 29.46
C SER A 678 -25.91 4.42 29.94
N ASP A 679 -25.62 5.62 30.43
CA ASP A 679 -24.28 5.98 30.91
C ASP A 679 -23.83 5.10 32.09
N PHE A 680 -24.77 4.80 33.02
CA PHE A 680 -24.49 3.89 34.12
C PHE A 680 -24.17 2.48 33.63
N LEU A 681 -24.99 1.91 32.76
CA LEU A 681 -24.81 0.56 32.21
C LEU A 681 -23.50 0.44 31.42
N ASP A 682 -23.17 1.43 30.60
CA ASP A 682 -21.94 1.44 29.79
C ASP A 682 -20.70 1.58 30.69
N THR A 683 -20.72 2.49 31.66
CA THR A 683 -19.59 2.69 32.57
C THR A 683 -19.39 1.50 33.50
N ALA A 684 -20.45 0.96 34.11
CA ALA A 684 -20.38 -0.17 35.02
C ALA A 684 -19.98 -1.47 34.30
N SER A 685 -20.45 -1.68 33.05
CA SER A 685 -20.10 -2.87 32.30
C SER A 685 -18.71 -2.78 31.63
N GLN A 686 -18.18 -1.58 31.34
CA GLN A 686 -16.90 -1.37 30.68
C GLN A 686 -16.08 -0.21 31.29
N PRO A 687 -15.70 -0.28 32.57
CA PRO A 687 -15.09 0.85 33.28
C PRO A 687 -13.75 1.31 32.68
N ALA A 688 -12.94 0.42 32.17
CA ALA A 688 -11.67 0.77 31.49
C ALA A 688 -11.89 1.62 30.26
N ARG A 689 -12.89 1.27 29.45
CA ARG A 689 -13.24 2.00 28.23
C ARG A 689 -13.82 3.37 28.59
N ALA A 690 -14.74 3.42 29.51
CA ALA A 690 -15.36 4.67 29.99
C ALA A 690 -14.30 5.64 30.53
N PHE A 691 -13.32 5.14 31.31
CA PHE A 691 -12.18 5.92 31.79
C PHE A 691 -11.36 6.53 30.65
N LEU A 692 -11.00 5.73 29.62
CA LEU A 692 -10.24 6.21 28.49
C LEU A 692 -11.01 7.26 27.67
N GLU A 693 -12.29 7.02 27.43
CA GLU A 693 -13.17 7.96 26.71
C GLU A 693 -13.32 9.29 27.47
N HIS A 694 -13.43 9.25 28.82
CA HIS A 694 -13.44 10.44 29.66
C HIS A 694 -12.12 11.24 29.57
N LYS A 695 -10.99 10.56 29.44
CA LYS A 695 -9.66 11.19 29.18
C LYS A 695 -9.49 11.65 27.74
N GLY A 696 -10.53 11.58 26.89
CA GLY A 696 -10.48 11.98 25.49
C GLY A 696 -9.79 10.97 24.57
N ILE A 697 -9.43 9.78 25.09
CA ILE A 697 -8.81 8.71 24.31
C ILE A 697 -9.91 7.84 23.71
N ARG A 698 -10.21 8.08 22.43
CA ARG A 698 -11.11 7.19 21.68
C ARG A 698 -10.31 6.02 21.12
N LEU A 699 -10.66 4.82 21.54
CA LEU A 699 -10.16 3.60 20.94
C LEU A 699 -10.83 3.45 19.57
N GLN A 700 -10.02 3.48 18.50
CA GLN A 700 -10.57 3.16 17.17
C GLN A 700 -11.05 1.69 17.20
N PRO A 701 -12.21 1.39 16.63
CA PRO A 701 -12.57 0.00 16.38
C PRO A 701 -11.45 -0.65 15.52
N PRO A 702 -11.21 -1.96 15.68
CA PRO A 702 -10.27 -2.67 14.81
C PRO A 702 -10.65 -2.43 13.37
N ASP A 703 -9.64 -2.42 12.51
CA ASP A 703 -9.72 -2.06 11.10
C ASP A 703 -11.04 -2.46 10.46
N HIS A 704 -11.65 -1.50 9.75
CA HIS A 704 -12.86 -1.76 8.99
C HIS A 704 -12.65 -2.94 8.06
N PRO A 705 -13.67 -3.79 7.83
CA PRO A 705 -13.55 -4.89 6.90
C PRO A 705 -13.08 -4.36 5.54
N ASP A 706 -12.17 -5.07 4.90
CA ASP A 706 -11.70 -4.69 3.57
C ASP A 706 -12.90 -4.64 2.63
N LEU A 707 -13.18 -3.46 2.09
CA LEU A 707 -14.27 -3.22 1.14
C LEU A 707 -14.20 -4.12 -0.11
N ASN A 708 -13.05 -4.72 -0.35
CA ASN A 708 -12.79 -5.56 -1.52
C ASN A 708 -12.98 -7.06 -1.26
N LEU A 709 -13.09 -7.46 0.01
CA LEU A 709 -13.23 -8.88 0.37
C LEU A 709 -14.69 -9.26 0.55
N GLU A 710 -15.15 -10.22 -0.25
CA GLU A 710 -16.41 -10.88 -0.08
C GLU A 710 -16.21 -12.15 0.76
N PRO A 711 -16.94 -12.32 1.89
CA PRO A 711 -16.85 -13.55 2.65
C PRO A 711 -17.49 -14.69 1.85
N LEU A 712 -16.76 -15.80 1.70
CA LEU A 712 -17.28 -17.01 1.05
C LEU A 712 -18.08 -17.87 2.01
N THR A 713 -17.82 -17.75 3.31
CA THR A 713 -18.50 -18.48 4.38
C THR A 713 -18.70 -17.56 5.58
N ILE A 714 -19.74 -17.82 6.36
CA ILE A 714 -19.99 -17.10 7.62
C ILE A 714 -19.12 -17.74 8.70
N ASP A 715 -18.02 -17.08 9.05
CA ASP A 715 -17.18 -17.52 10.16
C ASP A 715 -17.80 -17.20 11.54
N ALA A 716 -17.20 -17.72 12.61
CA ALA A 716 -17.71 -17.54 13.97
C ALA A 716 -17.70 -16.07 14.42
N LEU A 717 -16.74 -15.26 13.95
CA LEU A 717 -16.66 -13.83 14.26
C LEU A 717 -17.77 -13.04 13.57
N ASN A 718 -18.00 -13.33 12.29
CA ASN A 718 -19.07 -12.70 11.52
C ASN A 718 -20.45 -13.11 12.04
N GLN A 719 -20.66 -14.40 12.41
CA GLN A 719 -21.85 -14.82 13.12
C GLN A 719 -22.07 -14.04 14.43
N PHE A 720 -21.01 -13.82 15.20
CA PHE A 720 -21.08 -13.02 16.44
C PHE A 720 -21.47 -11.57 16.15
N LYS A 721 -20.82 -10.91 15.18
CA LYS A 721 -21.12 -9.51 14.81
C LYS A 721 -22.57 -9.34 14.36
N ILE A 722 -23.08 -10.25 13.51
CA ILE A 722 -24.46 -10.21 13.04
C ILE A 722 -25.43 -10.41 14.18
N ARG A 723 -25.15 -11.35 15.07
CA ARG A 723 -25.97 -11.59 16.29
C ARG A 723 -26.00 -10.36 17.20
N ASP A 724 -24.85 -9.71 17.39
CA ASP A 724 -24.74 -8.52 18.20
C ASP A 724 -25.53 -7.35 17.58
N ALA A 725 -25.45 -7.17 16.27
CA ALA A 725 -26.22 -6.17 15.54
C ALA A 725 -27.74 -6.42 15.65
N LEU A 726 -28.19 -7.67 15.52
CA LEU A 726 -29.60 -8.03 15.68
C LEU A 726 -30.15 -7.71 17.07
N VAL A 727 -29.36 -7.90 18.11
CA VAL A 727 -29.76 -7.65 19.50
C VAL A 727 -29.72 -6.15 19.84
N SER A 728 -28.71 -5.43 19.35
CA SER A 728 -28.53 -4.01 19.67
C SER A 728 -29.59 -3.10 19.06
N GLN A 729 -30.31 -3.54 18.02
CA GLN A 729 -31.24 -2.72 17.25
C GLN A 729 -32.72 -2.91 17.58
N SER A 730 -33.10 -3.79 18.50
CA SER A 730 -34.51 -4.04 18.92
C SER A 730 -35.49 -4.24 17.74
N LEU A 731 -35.13 -5.06 16.76
CA LEU A 731 -35.80 -5.18 15.47
C LEU A 731 -37.03 -6.08 15.48
N THR A 732 -38.01 -5.78 14.64
CA THR A 732 -39.14 -6.67 14.34
C THR A 732 -38.69 -7.81 13.39
N ARG A 733 -39.54 -8.83 13.20
CA ARG A 733 -39.22 -9.97 12.33
C ARG A 733 -38.98 -9.57 10.87
N SER A 734 -39.71 -8.58 10.34
CA SER A 734 -39.47 -8.03 9.01
C SER A 734 -38.15 -7.30 8.91
N ASP A 735 -37.75 -6.61 9.96
CA ASP A 735 -36.50 -5.88 10.04
C ASP A 735 -35.30 -6.83 10.16
N ILE A 736 -35.46 -7.96 10.86
CA ILE A 736 -34.44 -9.01 10.94
C ILE A 736 -34.10 -9.57 9.56
N GLN A 737 -35.14 -9.84 8.74
CA GLN A 737 -34.93 -10.30 7.38
C GLN A 737 -34.10 -9.32 6.58
N THR A 738 -34.38 -8.06 6.72
CA THR A 738 -33.70 -6.95 6.08
C THR A 738 -32.25 -6.81 6.53
N VAL A 739 -32.03 -6.79 7.85
CA VAL A 739 -30.68 -6.67 8.42
C VAL A 739 -29.80 -7.82 7.97
N ILE A 740 -30.31 -9.05 7.98
CA ILE A 740 -29.55 -10.21 7.51
C ILE A 740 -29.29 -10.10 6.01
N GLN A 741 -30.26 -9.73 5.19
CA GLN A 741 -30.08 -9.61 3.74
C GLN A 741 -29.11 -8.50 3.35
N GLN A 742 -28.96 -7.48 4.15
CA GLN A 742 -28.10 -6.33 3.86
C GLN A 742 -26.77 -6.36 4.59
N HIS A 743 -26.56 -7.30 5.52
CA HIS A 743 -25.35 -7.33 6.31
C HIS A 743 -24.11 -7.58 5.44
N PRO A 744 -23.10 -6.70 5.47
CA PRO A 744 -21.96 -6.76 4.56
C PRO A 744 -21.02 -7.97 4.80
N GLU A 745 -21.17 -8.64 5.93
CA GLU A 745 -20.38 -9.81 6.32
C GLU A 745 -21.01 -11.15 5.85
N LEU A 746 -22.15 -11.09 5.12
CA LEU A 746 -22.78 -12.27 4.54
C LEU A 746 -22.38 -12.47 3.08
N PRO A 747 -22.18 -13.72 2.62
CA PRO A 747 -22.00 -14.02 1.21
C PRO A 747 -23.21 -13.59 0.37
N ASP A 748 -22.96 -13.15 -0.87
CA ASP A 748 -24.02 -12.67 -1.76
C ASP A 748 -25.06 -13.74 -2.13
N GLU A 749 -24.65 -15.01 -2.19
CA GLU A 749 -25.48 -16.13 -2.65
C GLU A 749 -26.15 -16.91 -1.51
N ILE A 750 -26.02 -16.47 -0.25
CA ILE A 750 -26.61 -17.22 0.85
C ILE A 750 -28.14 -17.07 0.88
N ASP A 751 -28.87 -18.17 0.96
CA ASP A 751 -30.31 -18.12 1.19
C ASP A 751 -30.60 -17.55 2.61
N PHE A 752 -31.57 -16.65 2.68
CA PHE A 752 -31.99 -16.03 3.93
C PHE A 752 -32.35 -17.06 5.02
N ALA A 753 -33.09 -18.12 4.63
CA ALA A 753 -33.49 -19.16 5.59
C ALA A 753 -32.29 -19.95 6.12
N ASP A 754 -31.25 -20.17 5.31
CA ASP A 754 -30.02 -20.83 5.73
C ASP A 754 -29.14 -19.91 6.59
N ALA A 755 -29.05 -18.64 6.21
CA ALA A 755 -28.38 -17.63 7.03
C ALA A 755 -29.02 -17.50 8.41
N LEU A 756 -30.35 -17.38 8.46
CA LEU A 756 -31.09 -17.26 9.71
C LEU A 756 -30.91 -18.48 10.61
N ARG A 757 -31.01 -19.70 10.05
CA ARG A 757 -30.78 -20.95 10.79
C ARG A 757 -29.36 -21.07 11.35
N SER A 758 -28.37 -20.58 10.62
CA SER A 758 -26.97 -20.64 11.05
C SER A 758 -26.62 -19.56 12.09
N ILE A 759 -27.32 -18.42 12.06
CA ILE A 759 -27.00 -17.24 12.90
C ILE A 759 -27.84 -17.23 14.16
N ALA A 760 -29.15 -17.48 14.08
CA ALA A 760 -30.05 -17.37 15.21
C ALA A 760 -30.96 -18.62 15.32
N PRO A 761 -30.93 -19.33 16.45
CA PRO A 761 -31.86 -20.39 16.74
C PRO A 761 -33.32 -19.90 16.87
N SER A 762 -34.30 -20.78 16.66
CA SER A 762 -35.73 -20.44 16.69
C SER A 762 -36.19 -19.73 17.97
N VAL A 763 -35.66 -20.12 19.14
CA VAL A 763 -35.99 -19.47 20.42
C VAL A 763 -35.51 -18.03 20.50
N VAL A 764 -34.34 -17.73 19.88
CA VAL A 764 -33.81 -16.35 19.80
C VAL A 764 -34.67 -15.52 18.85
N ILE A 765 -35.14 -16.11 17.74
CA ILE A 765 -36.02 -15.43 16.80
C ILE A 765 -37.36 -15.09 17.44
N GLU A 766 -37.92 -16.05 18.22
CA GLU A 766 -39.15 -15.79 18.99
C GLU A 766 -38.96 -14.68 20.03
N ALA A 767 -37.78 -14.61 20.66
CA ALA A 767 -37.45 -13.56 21.61
C ALA A 767 -37.24 -12.18 20.96
N LEU A 768 -36.75 -12.14 19.73
CA LEU A 768 -36.62 -10.91 18.96
C LEU A 768 -37.97 -10.40 18.41
N ASP A 769 -38.94 -11.30 18.18
CA ASP A 769 -40.28 -11.00 17.68
C ASP A 769 -41.25 -10.61 18.81
N PHE A 770 -40.75 -10.40 20.02
CA PHE A 770 -41.55 -10.04 21.19
C PHE A 770 -41.73 -8.53 21.24
N ASP A 771 -42.98 -8.06 21.35
CA ASP A 771 -43.29 -6.64 21.53
C ASP A 771 -42.67 -6.12 22.82
N ALA A 772 -41.74 -5.19 22.73
CA ALA A 772 -41.07 -4.61 23.88
C ALA A 772 -42.03 -3.72 24.64
N GLN A 773 -42.30 -4.05 25.92
CA GLN A 773 -43.03 -3.20 26.85
C GLN A 773 -42.02 -2.37 27.66
N TRP A 774 -42.33 -1.09 27.82
CA TRP A 774 -41.42 -0.14 28.48
C TRP A 774 -42.03 0.36 29.78
N ILE A 775 -41.19 0.62 30.80
CA ILE A 775 -41.60 1.34 31.98
C ILE A 775 -41.71 2.84 31.72
N ASP A 776 -42.57 3.54 32.44
CA ASP A 776 -42.67 4.99 32.37
C ASP A 776 -41.33 5.66 32.76
N PRO A 777 -40.92 6.75 32.08
CA PRO A 777 -39.71 7.49 32.45
C PRO A 777 -39.72 7.88 33.94
N THR A 778 -38.63 7.57 34.65
CA THR A 778 -38.55 7.78 36.11
C THR A 778 -37.13 8.19 36.50
N ILE A 779 -37.01 8.77 37.72
CA ILE A 779 -35.71 9.13 38.29
C ILE A 779 -35.52 8.31 39.56
N LEU A 780 -34.49 7.52 39.60
CA LEU A 780 -34.10 6.74 40.76
C LEU A 780 -33.06 7.52 41.58
N SER A 781 -33.34 7.78 42.87
CA SER A 781 -32.42 8.45 43.80
C SER A 781 -31.80 7.44 44.76
N ILE A 782 -30.48 7.37 44.80
CA ILE A 782 -29.71 6.44 45.59
C ILE A 782 -28.58 7.21 46.28
N ASP A 783 -28.62 7.37 47.58
CA ASP A 783 -27.70 8.22 48.36
C ASP A 783 -27.55 9.62 47.72
N ASP A 784 -26.34 10.00 47.40
CA ASP A 784 -26.02 11.27 46.70
C ASP A 784 -26.13 11.20 45.18
N PHE A 785 -26.57 10.06 44.60
CA PHE A 785 -26.64 9.85 43.18
C PHE A 785 -28.07 9.84 42.66
N THR A 786 -28.20 10.24 41.38
CA THR A 786 -29.48 10.12 40.65
C THR A 786 -29.26 9.45 39.29
N ILE A 787 -30.16 8.52 38.96
CA ILE A 787 -30.17 7.85 37.66
C ILE A 787 -31.50 8.18 36.96
N SER A 788 -31.45 8.87 35.84
CA SER A 788 -32.62 9.08 34.99
C SER A 788 -32.81 7.90 34.07
N ILE A 789 -33.99 7.33 34.07
CA ILE A 789 -34.37 6.17 33.27
C ILE A 789 -35.45 6.62 32.29
N ASP A 790 -35.04 6.82 31.05
CA ASP A 790 -35.94 7.25 29.96
C ASP A 790 -36.51 6.05 29.23
N GLN A 791 -35.71 4.95 29.09
CA GLN A 791 -36.10 3.75 28.38
C GLN A 791 -35.54 2.51 29.12
N LEU A 792 -36.44 1.76 29.77
CA LEU A 792 -36.12 0.47 30.35
C LEU A 792 -37.29 -0.50 30.11
N GLN A 793 -37.00 -1.68 29.60
CA GLN A 793 -38.03 -2.67 29.27
C GLN A 793 -38.59 -3.33 30.56
N THR A 794 -39.86 -3.74 30.54
CA THR A 794 -40.48 -4.47 31.68
C THR A 794 -39.87 -5.87 31.87
N VAL A 795 -40.20 -6.52 33.02
CA VAL A 795 -39.71 -7.87 33.33
C VAL A 795 -40.22 -8.94 32.35
N GLU A 796 -41.36 -8.72 31.72
CA GLU A 796 -41.98 -9.66 30.75
C GLU A 796 -41.18 -9.74 29.44
N THR A 797 -40.53 -8.67 29.07
CA THR A 797 -39.71 -8.62 27.82
C THR A 797 -38.41 -9.45 28.00
N PRO A 798 -38.18 -10.48 27.21
CA PRO A 798 -36.97 -11.30 27.32
C PRO A 798 -35.72 -10.49 26.89
N ARG A 799 -34.61 -10.73 27.61
CA ARG A 799 -33.31 -10.11 27.33
C ARG A 799 -32.38 -11.08 26.61
N ILE A 800 -31.88 -10.68 25.47
CA ILE A 800 -31.01 -11.54 24.67
C ILE A 800 -29.56 -11.29 25.05
N VAL A 801 -28.87 -12.36 25.42
CA VAL A 801 -27.43 -12.34 25.71
C VAL A 801 -26.67 -12.92 24.51
N VAL A 802 -25.84 -12.09 23.88
CA VAL A 802 -25.01 -12.53 22.77
C VAL A 802 -23.91 -13.46 23.27
N GLY A 803 -23.99 -14.72 22.90
CA GLY A 803 -23.04 -15.75 23.30
C GLY A 803 -23.71 -17.05 23.78
N ASP A 804 -22.89 -17.99 24.19
CA ASP A 804 -23.30 -19.33 24.63
C ASP A 804 -23.72 -19.35 26.09
N SER A 805 -23.38 -18.31 26.84
CA SER A 805 -23.65 -18.16 28.26
C SER A 805 -23.72 -16.69 28.66
N VAL A 806 -24.17 -16.40 29.87
CA VAL A 806 -24.16 -15.05 30.46
C VAL A 806 -22.74 -14.57 30.85
N ASP A 807 -21.68 -15.33 30.53
CA ASP A 807 -20.30 -15.01 30.89
C ASP A 807 -19.66 -14.01 29.88
N SER A 808 -20.34 -12.92 29.60
CA SER A 808 -19.91 -11.89 28.69
C SER A 808 -20.13 -10.49 29.24
N ILE A 809 -19.54 -9.47 28.67
CA ILE A 809 -19.80 -8.07 29.02
C ILE A 809 -21.29 -7.76 28.86
N ARG A 810 -21.91 -8.21 27.75
CA ARG A 810 -23.36 -8.04 27.56
C ARG A 810 -24.17 -8.77 28.61
N GLY A 811 -23.73 -9.96 29.07
CA GLY A 811 -24.38 -10.65 30.22
C GLY A 811 -24.35 -9.82 31.50
N LEU A 812 -23.20 -9.24 31.82
CA LEU A 812 -23.09 -8.32 32.97
C LEU A 812 -24.01 -7.10 32.81
N GLN A 813 -24.01 -6.47 31.65
CA GLN A 813 -24.85 -5.32 31.35
C GLN A 813 -26.33 -5.62 31.55
N VAL A 814 -26.81 -6.75 31.07
CA VAL A 814 -28.22 -7.18 31.24
C VAL A 814 -28.58 -7.48 32.69
N LEU A 815 -27.63 -7.99 33.50
CA LEU A 815 -27.86 -8.14 34.92
C LEU A 815 -28.00 -6.78 35.65
N LEU A 816 -27.21 -5.79 35.23
CA LEU A 816 -27.32 -4.42 35.73
C LEU A 816 -28.64 -3.75 35.29
N GLU A 817 -29.10 -4.01 34.07
CA GLU A 817 -30.45 -3.62 33.63
C GLU A 817 -31.54 -4.19 34.57
N GLY A 818 -31.38 -5.46 34.95
CA GLY A 818 -32.28 -6.12 35.93
C GLY A 818 -32.25 -5.45 37.28
N LEU A 819 -31.10 -5.00 37.80
CA LEU A 819 -31.05 -4.25 39.05
C LEU A 819 -31.83 -2.93 38.96
N LEU A 820 -31.66 -2.16 37.90
CA LEU A 820 -32.42 -0.93 37.66
C LEU A 820 -33.91 -1.21 37.60
N LEU A 821 -34.32 -2.29 36.94
CA LEU A 821 -35.71 -2.71 36.84
C LEU A 821 -36.30 -3.04 38.22
N TYR A 822 -35.64 -3.89 39.01
CA TYR A 822 -36.13 -4.29 40.33
C TYR A 822 -36.11 -3.15 41.37
N ALA A 823 -35.20 -2.17 41.21
CA ALA A 823 -35.17 -0.99 42.05
C ALA A 823 -36.32 -0.03 41.75
N THR A 824 -36.78 0.05 40.51
CA THR A 824 -37.83 0.99 40.07
C THR A 824 -39.23 0.38 40.11
N THR A 825 -39.35 -0.90 39.72
CA THR A 825 -40.64 -1.59 39.59
C THR A 825 -40.59 -2.89 40.44
N PRO A 826 -41.06 -2.85 41.68
CA PRO A 826 -41.11 -4.04 42.53
C PRO A 826 -41.98 -5.12 41.88
N THR A 827 -41.42 -6.26 41.60
CA THR A 827 -42.12 -7.42 41.01
C THR A 827 -41.59 -8.71 41.59
N ASP A 828 -42.49 -9.69 41.73
CA ASP A 828 -42.14 -11.05 42.14
C ASP A 828 -41.75 -11.95 40.97
N GLU A 829 -41.78 -11.44 39.75
CA GLU A 829 -41.45 -12.20 38.57
C GLU A 829 -39.95 -12.14 38.26
N SER A 830 -39.41 -13.22 37.67
CA SER A 830 -38.03 -13.29 37.22
C SER A 830 -37.88 -12.81 35.81
N MET A 831 -36.88 -11.97 35.55
CA MET A 831 -36.48 -11.58 34.21
C MET A 831 -35.93 -12.78 33.43
N ARG A 832 -36.29 -12.92 32.16
CA ARG A 832 -35.86 -14.01 31.28
C ARG A 832 -34.65 -13.63 30.45
N LEU A 833 -33.53 -14.32 30.63
CA LEU A 833 -32.32 -14.17 29.83
C LEU A 833 -32.27 -15.28 28.79
N VAL A 834 -32.16 -14.93 27.52
CA VAL A 834 -32.14 -15.88 26.40
C VAL A 834 -30.75 -15.90 25.77
N THR A 835 -30.09 -17.07 25.76
CA THR A 835 -28.77 -17.24 25.14
C THR A 835 -28.89 -17.80 23.72
N PHE A 836 -27.89 -17.58 22.88
CA PHE A 836 -27.84 -18.16 21.52
C PHE A 836 -27.73 -19.70 21.47
N LYS A 837 -27.52 -20.38 22.60
CA LYS A 837 -27.61 -21.85 22.72
C LYS A 837 -29.01 -22.35 23.15
N ASN A 838 -30.05 -21.59 22.91
CA ASN A 838 -31.44 -21.97 23.29
C ASN A 838 -31.64 -22.19 24.78
N ARG A 839 -30.90 -21.48 25.64
CA ARG A 839 -31.11 -21.57 27.08
C ARG A 839 -31.81 -20.32 27.55
N VAL A 840 -32.95 -20.52 28.23
CA VAL A 840 -33.64 -19.47 29.00
C VAL A 840 -33.15 -19.58 30.43
N ILE A 841 -32.56 -18.52 30.96
CA ILE A 841 -32.03 -18.44 32.33
C ILE A 841 -32.83 -17.38 33.07
N PRO A 842 -33.53 -17.73 34.14
CA PRO A 842 -34.22 -16.72 34.96
C PRO A 842 -33.20 -15.92 35.81
N PHE A 843 -33.46 -14.61 35.97
CA PHE A 843 -32.71 -13.72 36.85
C PHE A 843 -33.68 -13.03 37.83
N GLY A 844 -33.41 -13.09 39.10
CA GLY A 844 -34.29 -12.55 40.12
C GLY A 844 -35.37 -13.56 40.59
N PRO A 845 -36.45 -13.13 41.25
CA PRO A 845 -36.71 -11.73 41.65
C PRO A 845 -35.75 -11.22 42.74
N ILE A 846 -35.55 -9.90 42.76
CA ILE A 846 -34.75 -9.17 43.75
C ILE A 846 -35.66 -8.13 44.39
N ASP A 847 -35.65 -8.06 45.69
CA ASP A 847 -36.45 -7.02 46.38
C ASP A 847 -35.84 -5.62 46.13
N SER A 848 -36.68 -4.60 46.11
CA SER A 848 -36.27 -3.23 45.71
C SER A 848 -35.20 -2.63 46.63
N THR A 849 -35.16 -2.97 47.89
CA THR A 849 -34.14 -2.51 48.84
C THR A 849 -32.77 -3.10 48.53
N THR A 850 -32.74 -4.44 48.37
CA THR A 850 -31.49 -5.15 47.96
C THR A 850 -30.99 -4.67 46.59
N ALA A 851 -31.89 -4.44 45.63
CA ALA A 851 -31.50 -3.90 44.32
C ALA A 851 -30.88 -2.49 44.43
N THR A 852 -31.46 -1.63 45.27
CA THR A 852 -30.97 -0.28 45.56
C THR A 852 -29.60 -0.30 46.24
N ASP A 853 -29.40 -1.18 47.25
CA ASP A 853 -28.11 -1.31 47.96
C ASP A 853 -26.99 -1.78 47.01
N LEU A 854 -27.29 -2.75 46.13
CA LEU A 854 -26.34 -3.20 45.13
C LEU A 854 -25.99 -2.09 44.11
N LEU A 855 -26.98 -1.30 43.68
CA LEU A 855 -26.74 -0.16 42.80
C LEU A 855 -25.90 0.92 43.48
N ALA A 856 -26.12 1.19 44.78
CA ALA A 856 -25.29 2.10 45.57
C ALA A 856 -23.82 1.66 45.56
N SER A 857 -23.55 0.37 45.82
CA SER A 857 -22.20 -0.19 45.78
C SER A 857 -21.54 0.01 44.41
N TRP A 858 -22.26 -0.23 43.31
CA TRP A 858 -21.74 0.02 41.96
C TRP A 858 -21.44 1.50 41.73
N LEU A 859 -22.33 2.41 42.09
CA LEU A 859 -22.16 3.84 41.89
C LEU A 859 -20.92 4.38 42.63
N HIS A 860 -20.70 3.95 43.87
CA HIS A 860 -19.53 4.36 44.64
C HIS A 860 -18.20 3.96 43.99
N HIS A 861 -18.15 2.84 43.28
CA HIS A 861 -16.94 2.38 42.61
C HIS A 861 -16.70 3.01 41.22
N ILE A 862 -17.75 3.47 40.52
CA ILE A 862 -17.65 4.01 39.17
C ILE A 862 -17.76 5.53 39.07
N ALA A 863 -18.17 6.21 40.14
CA ALA A 863 -18.43 7.65 40.15
C ALA A 863 -17.16 8.51 40.05
N ASP A 864 -15.99 7.99 40.45
CA ASP A 864 -14.71 8.67 40.34
C ASP A 864 -14.13 8.56 38.93
N HIS A 865 -14.17 9.66 38.16
CA HIS A 865 -13.61 9.70 36.80
C HIS A 865 -12.08 9.79 36.71
N HIS A 866 -11.39 10.00 37.86
CA HIS A 866 -9.93 10.11 37.88
C HIS A 866 -9.24 8.77 38.12
N SER A 867 -9.94 7.80 38.68
CA SER A 867 -9.43 6.47 38.97
C SER A 867 -10.25 5.39 38.24
N PRO A 868 -9.64 4.56 37.36
CA PRO A 868 -10.38 3.51 36.71
C PRO A 868 -10.79 2.42 37.69
N CYS A 869 -12.08 2.09 37.75
CA CYS A 869 -12.58 0.98 38.55
C CYS A 869 -11.89 -0.34 38.10
N PRO A 870 -11.14 -1.05 38.98
CA PRO A 870 -10.29 -2.17 38.59
C PRO A 870 -11.05 -3.48 38.30
N LEU A 871 -12.18 -3.36 37.59
CA LEU A 871 -12.99 -4.48 37.13
C LEU A 871 -12.63 -4.85 35.69
N ILE A 872 -12.14 -6.07 35.47
CA ILE A 872 -11.86 -6.61 34.15
C ILE A 872 -13.12 -7.31 33.63
N SER A 873 -14.00 -6.55 33.01
CA SER A 873 -15.34 -6.97 32.61
C SER A 873 -15.42 -8.27 31.79
N PRO A 874 -14.53 -8.56 30.84
CA PRO A 874 -14.56 -9.84 30.11
C PRO A 874 -14.38 -11.08 30.99
N LEU A 875 -13.76 -10.91 32.17
CA LEU A 875 -13.49 -11.99 33.14
C LEU A 875 -14.45 -11.98 34.31
N ALA A 876 -15.14 -10.86 34.57
CA ALA A 876 -15.91 -10.63 35.76
C ALA A 876 -16.93 -11.74 36.08
N MET A 877 -17.77 -12.12 35.13
CA MET A 877 -18.77 -13.15 35.27
C MET A 877 -18.18 -14.54 35.49
N LYS A 878 -17.11 -14.85 34.78
CA LYS A 878 -16.41 -16.14 34.92
C LYS A 878 -15.77 -16.25 36.31
N THR A 879 -15.06 -15.19 36.72
CA THR A 879 -14.45 -15.10 38.06
C THR A 879 -15.49 -15.19 39.13
N ALA A 880 -16.64 -14.50 39.00
CA ALA A 880 -17.74 -14.59 39.95
C ALA A 880 -18.30 -16.01 40.15
N LYS A 881 -18.45 -16.76 39.06
CA LYS A 881 -18.90 -18.16 39.13
C LYS A 881 -17.90 -19.09 39.85
N HIS A 882 -16.59 -18.83 39.67
CA HIS A 882 -15.55 -19.56 40.40
C HIS A 882 -15.54 -19.21 41.88
N LEU A 883 -15.57 -17.92 42.21
CA LEU A 883 -15.58 -17.42 43.57
C LEU A 883 -16.86 -17.83 44.34
N ASN A 884 -17.98 -17.94 43.64
CA ASN A 884 -19.23 -18.41 44.23
C ASN A 884 -19.17 -19.89 44.65
N LYS A 885 -18.29 -20.71 44.00
CA LYS A 885 -18.05 -22.12 44.37
C LYS A 885 -16.99 -22.25 45.46
N ASP A 886 -15.92 -21.48 45.37
CA ASP A 886 -14.80 -21.43 46.30
C ASP A 886 -14.35 -19.98 46.51
N PRO A 887 -14.74 -19.31 47.56
CA PRO A 887 -14.38 -17.92 47.86
C PRO A 887 -12.87 -17.67 47.99
N ASN A 888 -12.08 -18.71 48.20
CA ASN A 888 -10.61 -18.59 48.30
C ASN A 888 -9.91 -18.92 46.95
N ALA A 889 -10.64 -19.26 45.90
CA ALA A 889 -10.07 -19.51 44.61
C ALA A 889 -9.50 -18.22 44.02
N MET A 890 -8.23 -18.22 43.68
CA MET A 890 -7.57 -17.13 42.97
C MET A 890 -7.14 -17.61 41.59
N GLU A 891 -7.72 -17.03 40.55
CA GLU A 891 -7.24 -17.19 39.20
C GLU A 891 -6.34 -16.00 38.85
N TRP A 892 -5.08 -16.27 38.47
CA TRP A 892 -4.18 -15.24 37.99
C TRP A 892 -4.61 -14.75 36.61
N ILE A 893 -4.66 -13.44 36.40
CA ILE A 893 -4.95 -12.82 35.13
C ILE A 893 -3.82 -13.09 34.18
N GLN A 894 -4.09 -13.80 33.08
CA GLN A 894 -3.16 -14.03 32.00
C GLN A 894 -3.45 -13.01 30.88
N TRP A 895 -2.56 -12.04 30.69
CA TRP A 895 -2.71 -11.03 29.66
C TRP A 895 -2.74 -11.57 28.23
N ASN A 896 -2.29 -12.82 28.02
CA ASN A 896 -2.40 -13.54 26.73
C ASN A 896 -3.72 -14.31 26.58
N ASP A 897 -4.64 -14.22 27.53
CA ASP A 897 -5.98 -14.81 27.38
C ASP A 897 -6.68 -14.19 26.18
N GLN A 898 -7.42 -15.02 25.41
CA GLN A 898 -8.16 -14.55 24.23
C GLN A 898 -9.14 -13.42 24.58
N ALA A 899 -9.74 -13.43 25.78
CA ALA A 899 -10.64 -12.38 26.26
C ALA A 899 -9.96 -11.01 26.39
N LEU A 900 -8.66 -10.96 26.68
CA LEU A 900 -7.88 -9.72 26.85
C LEU A 900 -7.05 -9.37 25.63
N ARG A 901 -6.65 -10.35 24.83
CA ARG A 901 -5.80 -10.16 23.63
C ARG A 901 -6.40 -9.17 22.62
N PHE A 902 -7.72 -9.17 22.47
CA PHE A 902 -8.45 -8.30 21.54
C PHE A 902 -9.07 -7.07 22.20
N LYS A 903 -8.72 -6.78 23.45
CA LYS A 903 -9.29 -5.68 24.25
C LYS A 903 -8.19 -4.72 24.71
N PRO A 904 -7.73 -3.82 23.80
CA PRO A 904 -6.60 -2.93 24.08
C PRO A 904 -6.83 -1.99 25.27
N GLU A 905 -8.08 -1.69 25.62
CA GLU A 905 -8.42 -0.87 26.78
C GLU A 905 -7.88 -1.44 28.11
N TYR A 906 -8.00 -2.74 28.33
CA TYR A 906 -7.52 -3.36 29.58
C TYR A 906 -6.01 -3.40 29.67
N GLN A 907 -5.34 -3.66 28.53
CA GLN A 907 -3.89 -3.63 28.46
C GLN A 907 -3.36 -2.20 28.74
N ARG A 908 -4.00 -1.17 28.20
CA ARG A 908 -3.56 0.22 28.38
C ARG A 908 -3.72 0.72 29.81
N VAL A 909 -4.79 0.29 30.48
CA VAL A 909 -5.10 0.81 31.83
C VAL A 909 -4.36 0.03 32.90
N TRP A 910 -4.25 -1.31 32.80
CA TRP A 910 -3.80 -2.15 33.91
C TRP A 910 -2.65 -3.12 33.63
N MET A 911 -2.08 -3.14 32.46
CA MET A 911 -1.01 -4.10 32.10
C MET A 911 0.18 -4.08 33.07
N HIS A 912 0.46 -2.92 33.67
CA HIS A 912 1.58 -2.71 34.58
C HIS A 912 1.18 -2.70 36.05
N ASP A 913 -0.10 -2.88 36.36
CA ASP A 913 -0.57 -2.99 37.76
C ASP A 913 -0.37 -4.42 38.28
N SER A 914 0.70 -4.63 39.06
CA SER A 914 1.03 -5.93 39.68
C SER A 914 -0.03 -6.46 40.63
N ASP A 915 -0.90 -5.59 41.12
CA ASP A 915 -1.94 -5.92 42.11
C ASP A 915 -3.35 -6.02 41.53
N ILE A 916 -3.46 -5.91 40.19
CA ILE A 916 -4.76 -5.88 39.49
C ILE A 916 -5.58 -7.15 39.73
N SER A 917 -4.95 -8.33 39.88
CA SER A 917 -5.65 -9.58 40.14
C SER A 917 -6.37 -9.55 41.48
N HIS A 918 -5.71 -9.05 42.54
CA HIS A 918 -6.32 -8.92 43.88
C HIS A 918 -7.45 -7.89 43.87
N LYS A 919 -7.23 -6.73 43.25
CA LYS A 919 -8.25 -5.67 43.16
C LYS A 919 -9.47 -6.16 42.40
N HIS A 920 -9.25 -6.84 41.24
CA HIS A 920 -10.33 -7.42 40.46
C HIS A 920 -11.13 -8.45 41.25
N HIS A 921 -10.47 -9.38 41.93
CA HIS A 921 -11.15 -10.41 42.74
C HIS A 921 -11.97 -9.79 43.88
N ALA A 922 -11.45 -8.80 44.60
CA ALA A 922 -12.17 -8.09 45.66
C ALA A 922 -13.46 -7.45 45.11
N LEU A 923 -13.38 -6.73 44.01
CA LEU A 923 -14.54 -6.11 43.38
C LEU A 923 -15.54 -7.12 42.82
N VAL A 924 -15.08 -8.23 42.23
CA VAL A 924 -15.98 -9.28 41.74
C VAL A 924 -16.74 -9.91 42.91
N MET A 925 -16.11 -10.12 44.07
CA MET A 925 -16.79 -10.61 45.29
C MET A 925 -17.85 -9.63 45.79
N GLU A 926 -17.57 -8.35 45.76
CA GLU A 926 -18.46 -7.31 46.23
C GLU A 926 -19.60 -7.00 45.26
N LEU A 927 -19.31 -6.85 43.97
CA LEU A 927 -20.26 -6.32 42.99
C LEU A 927 -20.92 -7.39 42.11
N VAL A 928 -20.19 -8.43 41.71
CA VAL A 928 -20.64 -9.37 40.68
C VAL A 928 -21.17 -10.70 41.28
N VAL A 929 -20.54 -11.22 42.30
CA VAL A 929 -21.01 -12.46 43.00
C VAL A 929 -22.42 -12.33 43.51
N PRO A 930 -22.86 -11.20 44.11
CA PRO A 930 -24.25 -11.02 44.54
C PRO A 930 -25.23 -11.15 43.37
N LEU A 931 -24.90 -10.65 42.18
CA LEU A 931 -25.75 -10.76 40.98
C LEU A 931 -25.85 -12.21 40.51
N VAL A 932 -24.73 -12.92 40.49
CA VAL A 932 -24.68 -14.33 40.06
C VAL A 932 -25.53 -15.23 40.98
N ASN A 933 -25.69 -14.89 42.26
CA ASN A 933 -26.53 -15.62 43.21
C ASN A 933 -28.04 -15.62 42.87
N TYR A 934 -28.49 -14.65 42.04
CA TYR A 934 -29.87 -14.57 41.56
C TYR A 934 -30.08 -15.24 40.21
N LEU A 935 -29.02 -15.72 39.55
CA LEU A 935 -29.14 -16.48 38.30
C LEU A 935 -29.67 -17.91 38.58
N GLY A 936 -30.67 -18.29 37.83
CA GLY A 936 -31.26 -19.65 37.92
C GLY A 936 -32.21 -19.89 39.07
N ARG A 937 -32.52 -18.89 39.90
CA ARG A 937 -33.53 -18.99 40.96
C ARG A 937 -34.93 -18.76 40.39
N SER A 938 -35.53 -19.81 39.85
CA SER A 938 -36.97 -19.80 39.55
C SER A 938 -37.77 -20.27 40.76
N ARG A 939 -38.84 -19.54 41.10
CA ARG A 939 -39.81 -19.94 42.15
C ARG A 939 -40.65 -21.17 41.76
N ALA A 940 -40.27 -21.97 40.79
CA ALA A 940 -40.96 -23.21 40.37
C ALA A 940 -40.55 -24.42 41.26
N ALA A 941 -40.45 -24.25 42.55
CA ALA A 941 -40.31 -25.31 43.54
C ALA A 941 -40.84 -24.85 44.91
N LEU A 942 -42.11 -24.61 44.98
CA LEU A 942 -42.92 -24.72 46.15
C LEU A 942 -44.25 -25.39 45.77
#